data_4edc5e6261acebcf4f26b1df6f6f0832
#
_entry.id   4edc5e6261acebcf4f26b1df6f6f0832
#
_cell.length_a   1.000
_cell.length_b   1.000
_cell.length_c   1.000
_cell.angle_alpha   90.00
_cell.angle_beta   90.00
_cell.angle_gamma   90.00
#
_symmetry.space_group_name_H-M   'P 1'
#
loop_
_entity.id
_entity.type
_entity.pdbx_description
1 polymer ?
#
loop_
_entity_poly.entity_id
_entity_poly.type
_entity_poly.pdbx_seq_one_letter_code
_entity_poly.pdbx_strand_id
1 'polypeptide(L)'
;MSFRTHALNAFWRALYPLNFLLILIFCVQAVFFYALNRREFPLPEFVNEAVVRAASKYGFDLRYSSASISVDGRIKINDVTLRAEGTPSAFFSAEKIDLSLWLTRLFNGETVPRNIRVYNGSLGDTIRGVDEAVVSHLYLSVSKSGQWWSVDSSHFKIGKLTAYATVDISEKFSVAEFFEKSGLDLPESKGKAQPLPSRINAAFAALEKYLGYLDIFESPVCSARIFLSDAESSRGRIRFYSGEAVFPIKNLEARVENLRFGIRYDGGKISDGLFFGARAERFFCEGMPHCRNLSTSANLYGAGESIVLSNVGVSVGNMEYEGLKIDNVSLKKDYLDADTLGEDWYAFAAFDDYRFGARFSLDKFMKLSAEFSGSLDPKIFTGHKFFSDIPELKKFSFDRGISLKGNLNCDFVEKNLDASIDFEASDCVIMDIPVRRAAGKVEYDSSTGIIDASKLEVQTREGWKASGRFVQNIRDLVYKIYVDGSVRPMAISHFMAPWWSRVFKSFEFADGRFPEADFYVEGKWGSPDFIWCYGSAKGMDALYNGSKFDEFSLNVWVNPSRISLYDIRLRCQNRNAHGNVQWLYGAKGLTRFDRQTLFIVSGLSPAELVSLGGKDVSDIFEVVKFSEPPEITVSGLMRNPANNPDNLPDIFNVSGFAPKQTRIETAVLQNLRFSAKSDKILTSVDEASFEFCGGHADGKITLEKKDGKMLFDASAKASKMNQAEFTKFLITLDPSKDLEDSEEPSGQVGAALKGTGENLQAADTRTGKSGVTNSKKEGAERREKGFLDGGESGLVDMTLSLKGDVADIAHSVGSGHATLKNPDLMKLNMFGVLSRAFAALRLPLGTFEITYANSAVRIHGGVVEFPDLEMGGDAMRIKGAASYDFVNDDIDAAMVMYPFDGAKGMIMTGIATLVSPISSVIQVTVDGKISDPSVGMQVKPLNLIQSGDKILENIRESL
;
A
#
# COMPACT_ATOMS: atom_id res chain seq x y z
N MET A 1 -101.83 -17.91 -48.43
CA MET A 1 -100.84 -17.14 -47.66
C MET A 1 -100.72 -15.65 -48.00
N SER A 2 -101.56 -15.12 -48.94
CA SER A 2 -101.32 -13.72 -49.39
C SER A 2 -102.13 -12.64 -48.62
N PHE A 3 -103.26 -12.98 -47.92
CA PHE A 3 -104.08 -11.94 -47.30
C PHE A 3 -103.39 -11.46 -45.88
N ARG A 4 -102.75 -12.29 -45.18
CA ARG A 4 -102.09 -11.90 -43.96
C ARG A 4 -100.88 -11.00 -44.16
N THR A 5 -100.16 -11.18 -45.26
CA THR A 5 -98.96 -10.34 -45.54
C THR A 5 -99.39 -8.96 -46.04
N HIS A 6 -100.48 -8.83 -46.75
CA HIS A 6 -101.01 -7.52 -47.17
C HIS A 6 -101.59 -6.69 -46.04
N ALA A 7 -102.31 -7.34 -45.10
CA ALA A 7 -102.79 -6.66 -43.91
C ALA A 7 -101.71 -6.19 -43.00
N LEU A 8 -100.62 -7.01 -42.83
CA LEU A 8 -99.47 -6.63 -42.01
C LEU A 8 -98.65 -5.46 -42.66
N ASN A 9 -98.46 -5.49 -43.91
CA ASN A 9 -97.84 -4.40 -44.65
C ASN A 9 -98.59 -3.07 -44.66
N ALA A 10 -99.98 -3.17 -44.71
CA ALA A 10 -100.85 -1.99 -44.58
C ALA A 10 -100.77 -1.42 -43.16
N PHE A 11 -100.78 -2.28 -42.20
CA PHE A 11 -100.64 -1.89 -40.75
C PHE A 11 -99.21 -1.18 -40.53
N TRP A 12 -98.16 -1.74 -40.97
CA TRP A 12 -96.89 -1.10 -40.90
C TRP A 12 -96.77 0.21 -41.65
N ARG A 13 -97.39 0.31 -42.82
CA ARG A 13 -97.39 1.58 -43.54
C ARG A 13 -98.16 2.68 -42.86
N ALA A 14 -99.27 2.34 -42.10
CA ALA A 14 -99.96 3.30 -41.25
C ALA A 14 -99.23 3.67 -40.00
N LEU A 15 -98.49 2.76 -39.47
CA LEU A 15 -97.72 2.99 -38.23
C LEU A 15 -96.45 3.92 -38.45
N TYR A 16 -95.86 3.91 -39.62
CA TYR A 16 -94.75 4.78 -39.99
C TYR A 16 -95.04 6.28 -39.87
N PRO A 17 -96.11 6.80 -40.47
CA PRO A 17 -96.44 8.22 -40.36
C PRO A 17 -96.85 8.61 -38.94
N LEU A 18 -97.51 7.67 -38.19
CA LEU A 18 -97.81 7.91 -36.75
C LEU A 18 -96.52 8.01 -35.89
N ASN A 19 -95.60 7.14 -36.09
CA ASN A 19 -94.36 7.22 -35.38
C ASN A 19 -93.55 8.48 -35.79
N PHE A 20 -93.51 8.83 -37.01
CA PHE A 20 -92.90 10.07 -37.48
C PHE A 20 -93.59 11.30 -36.85
N LEU A 21 -94.88 11.31 -36.75
CA LEU A 21 -95.65 12.40 -36.10
C LEU A 21 -95.32 12.47 -34.61
N LEU A 22 -95.28 11.33 -33.93
CA LEU A 22 -94.87 11.25 -32.52
C LEU A 22 -93.39 11.74 -32.33
N ILE A 23 -92.42 11.36 -33.16
CA ILE A 23 -91.07 11.84 -33.16
C ILE A 23 -91.05 13.34 -33.40
N LEU A 24 -91.84 13.83 -34.39
CA LEU A 24 -91.88 15.25 -34.68
C LEU A 24 -92.44 16.04 -33.47
N ILE A 25 -93.55 15.56 -32.86
CA ILE A 25 -94.07 16.18 -31.64
C ILE A 25 -93.09 16.19 -30.53
N PHE A 26 -92.35 15.07 -30.35
CA PHE A 26 -91.32 14.98 -29.37
C PHE A 26 -90.14 15.93 -29.65
N CYS A 27 -89.72 16.05 -30.88
CA CYS A 27 -88.71 17.00 -31.32
C CYS A 27 -89.10 18.46 -31.11
N VAL A 28 -90.40 18.79 -31.49
CA VAL A 28 -90.95 20.14 -31.25
C VAL A 28 -91.05 20.44 -29.74
N GLN A 29 -91.55 19.46 -28.94
CA GLN A 29 -91.49 19.59 -27.47
C GLN A 29 -90.05 19.76 -26.93
N ALA A 30 -89.08 18.97 -27.41
CA ALA A 30 -87.73 19.04 -26.99
C ALA A 30 -87.12 20.42 -27.33
N VAL A 31 -87.38 20.94 -28.58
CA VAL A 31 -86.98 22.29 -28.97
C VAL A 31 -87.65 23.39 -28.16
N PHE A 32 -88.92 23.19 -27.89
CA PHE A 32 -89.69 24.14 -27.09
C PHE A 32 -89.22 24.15 -25.63
N PHE A 33 -89.00 22.99 -25.00
CA PHE A 33 -88.40 22.88 -23.68
C PHE A 33 -86.97 23.40 -23.63
N TYR A 34 -86.16 23.15 -24.70
CA TYR A 34 -84.86 23.69 -24.84
C TYR A 34 -84.80 25.21 -24.93
N ALA A 35 -85.80 25.79 -25.71
CA ALA A 35 -85.95 27.22 -25.83
C ALA A 35 -86.45 27.90 -24.56
N LEU A 36 -87.38 27.28 -23.84
CA LEU A 36 -87.90 27.72 -22.52
C LEU A 36 -86.78 27.64 -21.47
N ASN A 37 -85.97 26.57 -21.49
CA ASN A 37 -84.93 26.39 -20.52
C ASN A 37 -83.80 27.43 -20.65
N ARG A 38 -83.73 28.11 -21.79
CA ARG A 38 -82.77 29.20 -22.03
C ARG A 38 -83.35 30.55 -21.64
N ARG A 39 -84.67 30.70 -21.32
CA ARG A 39 -85.20 31.97 -20.85
C ARG A 39 -85.07 32.11 -19.30
N GLU A 40 -84.45 33.20 -18.88
CA GLU A 40 -84.34 33.60 -17.49
C GLU A 40 -85.40 34.63 -17.19
N PHE A 41 -86.10 34.44 -16.07
CA PHE A 41 -87.14 35.33 -15.56
C PHE A 41 -86.65 36.01 -14.26
N PRO A 42 -86.99 37.30 -14.02
CA PRO A 42 -86.62 37.92 -12.71
C PRO A 42 -87.27 37.13 -11.62
N LEU A 43 -86.51 37.00 -10.48
CA LEU A 43 -86.96 36.29 -9.27
C LEU A 43 -88.26 36.91 -8.74
N PRO A 44 -89.30 36.22 -8.47
CA PRO A 44 -90.58 36.78 -7.88
C PRO A 44 -90.25 37.42 -6.50
N GLU A 45 -90.89 38.56 -6.25
CA GLU A 45 -90.59 39.34 -5.07
C GLU A 45 -90.77 38.58 -3.72
N PHE A 46 -91.76 37.74 -3.61
CA PHE A 46 -92.05 36.90 -2.46
C PHE A 46 -90.90 35.91 -2.16
N VAL A 47 -90.22 35.39 -3.18
CA VAL A 47 -89.08 34.51 -3.10
C VAL A 47 -87.82 35.32 -2.71
N ASN A 48 -87.69 36.53 -3.24
CA ASN A 48 -86.65 37.44 -2.87
C ASN A 48 -86.70 37.80 -1.39
N GLU A 49 -87.85 38.21 -0.89
CA GLU A 49 -88.03 38.47 0.54
C GLU A 49 -87.78 37.21 1.42
N ALA A 50 -88.13 36.04 0.95
CA ALA A 50 -87.91 34.80 1.72
C ALA A 50 -86.41 34.48 1.85
N VAL A 51 -85.64 34.72 0.78
CA VAL A 51 -84.21 34.48 0.76
C VAL A 51 -83.49 35.48 1.67
N VAL A 52 -83.86 36.77 1.60
CA VAL A 52 -83.31 37.82 2.46
C VAL A 52 -83.62 37.60 3.95
N ARG A 53 -84.92 37.23 4.25
CA ARG A 53 -85.40 36.88 5.59
C ARG A 53 -84.64 35.63 6.15
N ALA A 54 -84.41 34.62 5.29
CA ALA A 54 -83.66 33.47 5.68
C ALA A 54 -82.16 33.84 6.08
N ALA A 55 -81.51 34.74 5.34
CA ALA A 55 -80.19 35.23 5.66
C ALA A 55 -80.23 35.97 7.00
N SER A 56 -81.15 36.87 7.24
CA SER A 56 -81.31 37.68 8.46
C SER A 56 -81.50 36.81 9.70
N LYS A 57 -82.23 35.65 9.58
CA LYS A 57 -82.45 34.71 10.67
C LYS A 57 -81.05 34.17 11.21
N TYR A 58 -80.08 34.11 10.41
CA TYR A 58 -78.73 33.66 10.82
C TYR A 58 -77.76 34.80 11.12
N GLY A 59 -78.29 36.06 11.15
CA GLY A 59 -77.52 37.28 11.51
C GLY A 59 -76.71 37.89 10.34
N PHE A 60 -77.22 37.62 9.07
CA PHE A 60 -76.55 38.18 7.87
C PHE A 60 -77.50 39.14 7.10
N ASP A 61 -77.01 40.29 6.63
CA ASP A 61 -77.61 41.15 5.63
C ASP A 61 -77.12 40.75 4.24
N LEU A 62 -78.09 40.20 3.44
CA LEU A 62 -77.85 39.75 2.08
C LEU A 62 -78.29 40.83 1.09
N ARG A 63 -77.37 41.19 0.18
CA ARG A 63 -77.56 42.15 -0.94
C ARG A 63 -77.06 41.50 -2.24
N TYR A 64 -77.76 41.81 -3.32
CA TYR A 64 -77.31 41.36 -4.67
C TYR A 64 -77.90 42.34 -5.77
N SER A 65 -77.24 42.37 -6.94
CA SER A 65 -77.68 43.28 -8.03
C SER A 65 -78.86 42.79 -8.80
N SER A 66 -78.92 41.50 -9.06
CA SER A 66 -80.00 40.87 -9.82
C SER A 66 -80.18 39.37 -9.46
N ALA A 67 -81.42 38.92 -9.53
CA ALA A 67 -81.68 37.48 -9.41
C ALA A 67 -82.68 37.06 -10.46
N SER A 68 -82.43 35.90 -11.16
CA SER A 68 -83.27 35.32 -12.18
C SER A 68 -83.48 33.83 -11.94
N ILE A 69 -84.62 33.33 -12.38
CA ILE A 69 -84.98 31.91 -12.36
C ILE A 69 -85.26 31.38 -13.74
N SER A 70 -84.76 30.20 -14.02
CA SER A 70 -85.03 29.48 -15.26
C SER A 70 -86.08 28.44 -15.06
N VAL A 71 -86.75 28.02 -16.15
CA VAL A 71 -87.94 27.05 -16.11
C VAL A 71 -87.50 25.69 -15.57
N ASP A 72 -86.18 25.31 -15.66
CA ASP A 72 -85.68 24.05 -15.05
C ASP A 72 -85.35 24.19 -13.56
N GLY A 73 -85.74 25.31 -12.93
CA GLY A 73 -85.51 25.52 -11.47
C GLY A 73 -84.13 26.03 -11.15
N ARG A 74 -83.38 26.53 -12.11
CA ARG A 74 -82.05 27.22 -11.81
C ARG A 74 -82.32 28.69 -11.45
N ILE A 75 -81.81 29.07 -10.31
CA ILE A 75 -81.78 30.45 -9.88
C ILE A 75 -80.41 30.95 -10.01
N LYS A 76 -80.23 32.08 -10.67
CA LYS A 76 -78.96 32.79 -10.78
C LYS A 76 -79.09 34.13 -10.04
N ILE A 77 -78.11 34.38 -9.19
CA ILE A 77 -78.02 35.59 -8.40
C ILE A 77 -76.65 36.22 -8.72
N ASN A 78 -76.63 37.50 -9.11
CA ASN A 78 -75.40 38.18 -9.51
C ASN A 78 -75.02 39.23 -8.43
N ASP A 79 -73.69 39.49 -8.28
CA ASP A 79 -73.11 40.47 -7.36
C ASP A 79 -73.61 40.32 -5.93
N VAL A 80 -73.51 39.13 -5.43
CA VAL A 80 -73.99 38.77 -4.09
C VAL A 80 -73.03 39.25 -3.04
N THR A 81 -73.53 39.97 -2.03
CA THR A 81 -72.80 40.35 -0.84
C THR A 81 -73.57 39.96 0.41
N LEU A 82 -72.87 39.32 1.32
CA LEU A 82 -73.37 38.90 2.63
C LEU A 82 -72.58 39.59 3.72
N ARG A 83 -73.27 40.37 4.58
CA ARG A 83 -72.61 41.07 5.69
C ARG A 83 -73.12 40.52 6.99
N ALA A 84 -72.30 40.53 8.00
CA ALA A 84 -72.80 40.31 9.35
C ALA A 84 -73.60 41.54 9.80
N GLU A 85 -74.74 41.27 10.46
CA GLU A 85 -75.57 42.37 10.94
C GLU A 85 -74.84 43.31 11.86
N GLY A 86 -74.83 44.62 11.48
CA GLY A 86 -74.12 45.68 12.23
C GLY A 86 -72.62 45.90 11.85
N THR A 87 -72.07 45.15 10.85
CA THR A 87 -70.73 45.36 10.36
C THR A 87 -70.70 46.06 8.99
N PRO A 88 -69.75 47.00 8.73
CA PRO A 88 -69.66 47.69 7.46
C PRO A 88 -69.10 46.82 6.33
N SER A 89 -68.29 45.80 6.67
CA SER A 89 -67.55 44.95 5.73
C SER A 89 -68.34 43.72 5.26
N ALA A 90 -68.10 43.27 4.06
CA ALA A 90 -68.73 42.09 3.52
C ALA A 90 -68.03 40.81 4.06
N PHE A 91 -68.83 39.96 4.75
CA PHE A 91 -68.35 38.66 5.21
C PHE A 91 -68.11 37.66 4.04
N PHE A 92 -68.97 37.74 3.03
CA PHE A 92 -68.91 36.94 1.82
C PHE A 92 -69.33 37.80 0.64
N SER A 93 -68.66 37.71 -0.46
CA SER A 93 -69.11 38.25 -1.75
C SER A 93 -68.94 37.21 -2.87
N ALA A 94 -69.74 37.28 -3.91
CA ALA A 94 -69.60 36.43 -5.08
C ALA A 94 -70.14 37.17 -6.33
N GLU A 95 -69.43 37.05 -7.43
CA GLU A 95 -69.84 37.60 -8.71
C GLU A 95 -71.16 36.94 -9.16
N LYS A 96 -71.29 35.66 -8.93
CA LYS A 96 -72.47 34.93 -9.34
C LYS A 96 -72.70 33.72 -8.48
N ILE A 97 -73.95 33.42 -8.10
CA ILE A 97 -74.42 32.19 -7.47
C ILE A 97 -75.49 31.54 -8.36
N ASP A 98 -75.22 30.31 -8.80
CA ASP A 98 -76.23 29.45 -9.47
C ASP A 98 -76.80 28.43 -8.49
N LEU A 99 -78.06 28.44 -8.27
CA LEU A 99 -78.81 27.47 -7.43
C LEU A 99 -79.74 26.60 -8.32
N SER A 100 -79.68 25.30 -8.15
CA SER A 100 -80.61 24.38 -8.85
C SER A 100 -81.50 23.69 -7.83
N LEU A 101 -82.86 23.91 -7.98
CA LEU A 101 -83.87 23.31 -7.12
C LEU A 101 -84.45 22.07 -7.73
N TRP A 102 -84.87 21.09 -6.89
CA TRP A 102 -85.61 19.94 -7.34
C TRP A 102 -87.08 20.35 -7.54
N LEU A 103 -87.53 20.56 -8.76
CA LEU A 103 -88.86 21.04 -9.09
C LEU A 103 -89.95 20.14 -8.49
N THR A 104 -89.81 18.80 -8.48
CA THR A 104 -90.69 17.86 -7.88
C THR A 104 -90.82 17.98 -6.39
N ARG A 105 -89.78 18.36 -5.68
CA ARG A 105 -89.75 18.61 -4.22
C ARG A 105 -90.21 20.01 -3.87
N LEU A 106 -90.00 20.99 -4.74
CA LEU A 106 -90.49 22.34 -4.51
C LEU A 106 -92.06 22.33 -4.43
N PHE A 107 -92.78 21.48 -5.28
CA PHE A 107 -94.18 21.29 -5.21
C PHE A 107 -94.66 20.68 -3.88
N ASN A 108 -93.73 19.96 -3.22
CA ASN A 108 -94.03 19.39 -1.90
C ASN A 108 -93.57 20.30 -0.74
N GLY A 109 -93.17 21.53 -1.02
CA GLY A 109 -92.77 22.50 -0.02
C GLY A 109 -91.27 22.35 0.47
N GLU A 110 -90.52 21.45 -0.13
CA GLU A 110 -89.12 21.27 0.22
C GLU A 110 -88.23 22.20 -0.62
N THR A 111 -87.60 23.17 0.00
CA THR A 111 -86.72 24.15 -0.62
C THR A 111 -85.24 23.81 -0.57
N VAL A 112 -84.88 22.51 -0.51
CA VAL A 112 -83.46 22.07 -0.48
C VAL A 112 -82.88 22.13 -1.88
N PRO A 113 -81.85 22.95 -2.12
CA PRO A 113 -81.19 23.08 -3.44
C PRO A 113 -80.56 21.74 -3.84
N ARG A 114 -80.64 21.38 -5.10
CA ARG A 114 -79.97 20.21 -5.70
C ARG A 114 -78.49 20.50 -5.89
N ASN A 115 -78.20 21.67 -6.32
CA ASN A 115 -76.85 22.13 -6.61
C ASN A 115 -76.77 23.64 -6.34
N ILE A 116 -75.68 24.07 -5.69
CA ILE A 116 -75.32 25.47 -5.47
C ILE A 116 -73.95 25.67 -6.13
N ARG A 117 -73.81 26.67 -7.00
CA ARG A 117 -72.50 27.01 -7.60
C ARG A 117 -72.19 28.46 -7.30
N VAL A 118 -71.03 28.66 -6.78
CA VAL A 118 -70.48 30.03 -6.51
C VAL A 118 -69.38 30.30 -7.49
N TYR A 119 -69.41 31.45 -8.11
CA TYR A 119 -68.37 31.87 -9.06
C TYR A 119 -67.69 33.14 -8.50
N ASN A 120 -66.35 33.08 -8.49
CA ASN A 120 -65.49 34.18 -8.06
C ASN A 120 -65.89 34.74 -6.71
N GLY A 121 -66.09 33.84 -5.72
CA GLY A 121 -66.45 34.23 -4.37
C GLY A 121 -65.27 34.75 -3.56
N SER A 122 -65.53 35.48 -2.53
CA SER A 122 -64.54 35.90 -1.53
C SER A 122 -65.11 35.74 -0.12
N LEU A 123 -64.26 35.41 0.87
CA LEU A 123 -64.65 35.18 2.25
C LEU A 123 -63.68 35.93 3.20
N GLY A 124 -64.22 36.64 4.24
CA GLY A 124 -63.48 37.41 5.23
C GLY A 124 -63.11 38.80 4.74
N ASP A 125 -62.74 39.67 5.66
CA ASP A 125 -62.64 41.12 5.34
C ASP A 125 -61.29 41.55 4.83
N THR A 126 -60.22 41.31 5.48
CA THR A 126 -58.88 41.79 5.08
C THR A 126 -57.78 40.93 5.73
N ILE A 127 -56.74 40.62 5.00
CA ILE A 127 -55.52 40.00 5.53
C ILE A 127 -54.49 41.09 5.78
N ARG A 128 -54.08 41.31 7.05
CA ARG A 128 -52.91 42.12 7.45
C ARG A 128 -52.91 43.55 6.88
N GLY A 129 -54.06 44.20 6.82
CA GLY A 129 -54.16 45.60 6.37
C GLY A 129 -54.02 45.83 4.88
N VAL A 130 -54.10 44.77 4.07
CA VAL A 130 -54.32 44.83 2.62
C VAL A 130 -55.78 44.56 2.40
N ASP A 131 -56.42 45.30 1.50
CA ASP A 131 -57.85 45.18 1.16
C ASP A 131 -58.16 43.84 0.39
N GLU A 132 -57.62 42.73 0.84
CA GLU A 132 -57.81 41.42 0.27
C GLU A 132 -58.53 40.50 1.24
N ALA A 133 -59.55 39.80 0.74
CA ALA A 133 -60.25 38.79 1.50
C ALA A 133 -59.36 37.60 1.91
N VAL A 134 -59.63 37.01 3.07
CA VAL A 134 -58.90 35.81 3.56
C VAL A 134 -58.95 34.67 2.53
N VAL A 135 -60.14 34.45 1.92
CA VAL A 135 -60.34 33.57 0.78
C VAL A 135 -60.81 34.36 -0.42
N SER A 136 -60.12 34.26 -1.53
CA SER A 136 -60.45 34.95 -2.79
C SER A 136 -60.57 33.96 -3.95
N HIS A 137 -61.18 34.39 -5.05
CA HIS A 137 -61.35 33.56 -6.29
C HIS A 137 -62.03 32.26 -6.04
N LEU A 138 -62.98 32.18 -5.13
CA LEU A 138 -63.67 30.94 -4.76
C LEU A 138 -64.63 30.52 -5.86
N TYR A 139 -64.38 29.34 -6.46
CA TYR A 139 -65.27 28.62 -7.33
C TYR A 139 -65.75 27.36 -6.58
N LEU A 140 -67.02 27.37 -6.13
CA LEU A 140 -67.58 26.34 -5.26
C LEU A 140 -68.81 25.70 -5.94
N SER A 141 -68.88 24.37 -5.92
CA SER A 141 -70.10 23.64 -6.30
C SER A 141 -70.50 22.73 -5.14
N VAL A 142 -71.72 22.95 -4.62
CA VAL A 142 -72.35 22.10 -3.61
C VAL A 142 -73.45 21.36 -4.29
N SER A 143 -73.49 20.03 -4.24
CA SER A 143 -74.47 19.18 -4.86
C SER A 143 -74.97 18.14 -3.86
N LYS A 144 -76.30 17.76 -3.95
CA LYS A 144 -76.85 16.71 -3.14
C LYS A 144 -77.17 15.51 -4.02
N SER A 145 -76.69 14.34 -3.65
CA SER A 145 -76.94 13.07 -4.30
C SER A 145 -77.28 12.00 -3.29
N GLY A 146 -78.66 11.64 -3.22
CA GLY A 146 -79.09 10.72 -2.20
C GLY A 146 -78.88 11.27 -0.80
N GLN A 147 -78.14 10.49 0.05
CA GLN A 147 -77.84 10.87 1.42
C GLN A 147 -76.51 11.63 1.54
N TRP A 148 -75.92 12.07 0.42
CA TRP A 148 -74.60 12.70 0.38
C TRP A 148 -74.72 14.12 -0.13
N TRP A 149 -73.98 15.03 0.58
CA TRP A 149 -73.67 16.35 0.10
C TRP A 149 -72.23 16.33 -0.42
N SER A 150 -71.99 16.71 -1.65
CA SER A 150 -70.67 16.89 -2.24
C SER A 150 -70.43 18.38 -2.39
N VAL A 151 -69.39 18.85 -1.74
CA VAL A 151 -68.85 20.20 -1.80
C VAL A 151 -67.58 20.14 -2.61
N ASP A 152 -67.57 20.70 -3.79
CA ASP A 152 -66.42 20.69 -4.65
C ASP A 152 -66.00 22.14 -5.00
N SER A 153 -64.78 22.46 -4.69
CA SER A 153 -64.16 23.72 -5.07
C SER A 153 -63.02 23.46 -6.06
N SER A 154 -63.29 23.81 -7.29
CA SER A 154 -62.30 23.71 -8.35
C SER A 154 -61.10 24.66 -8.20
N HIS A 155 -61.31 25.77 -7.49
CA HIS A 155 -60.24 26.79 -7.31
C HIS A 155 -60.66 27.80 -6.27
N PHE A 156 -59.76 28.09 -5.35
CA PHE A 156 -59.82 29.26 -4.44
C PHE A 156 -58.40 29.64 -3.96
N LYS A 157 -58.24 30.89 -3.52
CA LYS A 157 -56.97 31.36 -2.97
C LYS A 157 -57.12 31.71 -1.51
N ILE A 158 -56.10 31.40 -0.69
CA ILE A 158 -55.90 31.85 0.67
C ILE A 158 -54.58 32.54 0.73
N GLY A 159 -54.54 33.87 0.68
CA GLY A 159 -53.30 34.59 0.47
C GLY A 159 -52.56 34.15 -0.80
N LYS A 160 -51.34 33.70 -0.69
CA LYS A 160 -50.53 33.10 -1.76
C LYS A 160 -50.93 31.69 -2.14
N LEU A 161 -51.67 30.98 -1.27
CA LEU A 161 -52.02 29.58 -1.48
C LEU A 161 -53.17 29.44 -2.48
N THR A 162 -52.95 28.69 -3.54
CA THR A 162 -54.02 28.20 -4.44
C THR A 162 -54.54 26.88 -3.95
N ALA A 163 -55.84 26.79 -3.72
CA ALA A 163 -56.45 25.60 -3.12
C ALA A 163 -57.56 24.99 -3.97
N TYR A 164 -57.69 23.70 -3.89
CA TYR A 164 -58.78 22.88 -4.47
C TYR A 164 -59.34 21.99 -3.37
N ALA A 165 -60.64 21.85 -3.27
CA ALA A 165 -61.24 21.02 -2.24
C ALA A 165 -62.44 20.27 -2.74
N THR A 166 -62.53 19.00 -2.37
CA THR A 166 -63.73 18.17 -2.53
C THR A 166 -64.07 17.58 -1.15
N VAL A 167 -65.32 17.82 -0.68
CA VAL A 167 -65.78 17.33 0.61
C VAL A 167 -67.12 16.62 0.38
N ASP A 168 -67.17 15.32 0.65
CA ASP A 168 -68.40 14.53 0.61
C ASP A 168 -68.91 14.29 2.05
N ILE A 169 -70.11 14.76 2.38
CA ILE A 169 -70.71 14.72 3.72
C ILE A 169 -71.94 13.88 3.69
N SER A 170 -72.02 12.87 4.52
CA SER A 170 -73.24 12.09 4.75
C SER A 170 -74.24 12.88 5.57
N GLU A 171 -75.56 12.76 5.26
CA GLU A 171 -76.65 13.32 6.07
C GLU A 171 -76.66 12.80 7.51
N LYS A 172 -76.01 11.64 7.76
CA LYS A 172 -75.84 11.04 9.09
C LYS A 172 -74.62 11.59 9.86
N PHE A 173 -73.76 12.40 9.25
CA PHE A 173 -72.64 12.94 9.89
C PHE A 173 -73.00 13.92 10.99
N SER A 174 -72.51 13.60 12.20
CA SER A 174 -72.64 14.48 13.38
C SER A 174 -71.31 15.03 13.78
N VAL A 175 -71.14 16.35 13.73
CA VAL A 175 -69.91 17.01 14.13
C VAL A 175 -69.56 16.68 15.59
N ALA A 176 -70.55 16.64 16.52
CA ALA A 176 -70.29 16.34 17.93
C ALA A 176 -69.80 14.91 18.12
N GLU A 177 -70.45 13.94 17.44
CA GLU A 177 -70.01 12.54 17.49
C GLU A 177 -68.66 12.27 16.90
N PHE A 178 -68.33 12.99 15.79
CA PHE A 178 -67.04 12.89 15.15
C PHE A 178 -65.94 13.37 16.07
N PHE A 179 -66.07 14.55 16.72
CA PHE A 179 -65.07 15.08 17.64
C PHE A 179 -64.92 14.17 18.88
N GLU A 180 -66.04 13.69 19.50
CA GLU A 180 -65.99 12.77 20.62
C GLU A 180 -65.28 11.48 20.31
N LYS A 181 -65.59 10.84 19.20
CA LYS A 181 -64.96 9.54 18.78
C LYS A 181 -63.57 9.72 18.22
N SER A 182 -63.25 10.83 17.61
CA SER A 182 -61.92 11.12 17.13
C SER A 182 -60.94 11.55 18.22
N GLY A 183 -61.42 11.70 19.47
CA GLY A 183 -60.61 12.08 20.61
C GLY A 183 -60.10 13.53 20.57
N LEU A 184 -60.79 14.36 19.81
CA LEU A 184 -60.57 15.80 19.79
C LEU A 184 -61.57 16.49 20.73
N ASP A 185 -61.07 17.34 21.60
CA ASP A 185 -61.95 18.19 22.42
C ASP A 185 -62.63 19.26 21.55
N LEU A 186 -63.94 19.26 21.59
CA LEU A 186 -64.69 20.39 21.07
C LEU A 186 -64.25 21.62 21.87
N PRO A 187 -63.92 22.72 21.18
CA PRO A 187 -63.63 23.99 21.89
C PRO A 187 -64.88 24.25 22.78
N GLU A 188 -64.69 24.17 24.10
CA GLU A 188 -65.75 24.45 25.05
C GLU A 188 -66.38 25.80 24.75
N SER A 189 -67.63 25.83 24.32
CA SER A 189 -68.39 27.06 24.21
C SER A 189 -68.79 27.44 25.65
N LYS A 190 -67.85 28.03 26.37
CA LYS A 190 -68.23 28.70 27.66
C LYS A 190 -69.04 29.96 27.33
N GLY A 191 -70.34 29.83 27.36
CA GLY A 191 -71.27 30.92 27.21
C GLY A 191 -72.34 30.75 26.13
N LYS A 192 -73.39 31.64 26.12
CA LYS A 192 -74.46 31.65 25.14
C LYS A 192 -73.90 31.46 23.70
N ALA A 193 -74.52 30.54 22.94
CA ALA A 193 -74.10 30.20 21.57
C ALA A 193 -73.86 31.50 20.82
N GLN A 194 -72.57 31.78 20.46
CA GLN A 194 -72.19 32.99 19.66
C GLN A 194 -72.94 32.89 18.31
N PRO A 195 -73.34 34.04 17.75
CA PRO A 195 -73.94 34.08 16.40
C PRO A 195 -72.96 33.45 15.41
N LEU A 196 -73.49 32.78 14.40
CA LEU A 196 -72.72 32.08 13.35
C LEU A 196 -71.62 32.99 12.75
N PRO A 197 -71.85 34.30 12.44
CA PRO A 197 -70.78 35.19 11.94
C PRO A 197 -69.59 35.33 12.88
N SER A 198 -69.81 35.45 14.20
CA SER A 198 -68.73 35.56 15.18
C SER A 198 -67.85 34.32 15.26
N ARG A 199 -68.43 33.12 15.12
CA ARG A 199 -67.73 31.83 15.10
C ARG A 199 -66.86 31.69 13.84
N ILE A 200 -67.40 32.13 12.72
CA ILE A 200 -66.66 32.05 11.43
C ILE A 200 -65.52 33.10 11.45
N ASN A 201 -65.73 34.30 11.94
CA ASN A 201 -64.69 35.32 12.08
C ASN A 201 -63.58 34.84 13.03
N ALA A 202 -63.93 34.13 14.10
CA ALA A 202 -62.88 33.55 14.99
C ALA A 202 -62.06 32.45 14.27
N ALA A 203 -62.73 31.65 13.41
CA ALA A 203 -62.02 30.64 12.60
C ALA A 203 -61.10 31.31 11.57
N PHE A 204 -61.54 32.43 10.94
CA PHE A 204 -60.66 33.16 10.03
C PHE A 204 -59.48 33.86 10.75
N ALA A 205 -59.69 34.41 11.94
CA ALA A 205 -58.63 34.97 12.73
C ALA A 205 -57.58 33.92 13.16
N ALA A 206 -58.06 32.70 13.50
CA ALA A 206 -57.19 31.58 13.76
C ALA A 206 -56.43 31.14 12.48
N LEU A 207 -57.07 31.12 11.34
CA LEU A 207 -56.41 30.79 10.05
C LEU A 207 -55.38 31.86 9.71
N GLU A 208 -55.69 33.12 9.88
CA GLU A 208 -54.74 34.22 9.60
C GLU A 208 -53.44 34.12 10.38
N LYS A 209 -53.48 33.66 11.66
CA LYS A 209 -52.30 33.37 12.46
C LYS A 209 -51.30 32.42 11.77
N TYR A 210 -51.85 31.47 10.99
CA TYR A 210 -51.05 30.50 10.28
C TYR A 210 -50.65 30.91 8.86
N LEU A 211 -51.26 31.93 8.28
CA LEU A 211 -50.93 32.39 6.92
C LEU A 211 -49.49 32.91 6.78
N GLY A 212 -48.94 33.47 7.88
CA GLY A 212 -47.53 33.89 7.91
C GLY A 212 -46.54 32.76 7.61
N TYR A 213 -46.90 31.53 7.91
CA TYR A 213 -46.02 30.38 7.56
C TYR A 213 -46.04 30.04 6.07
N LEU A 214 -47.00 30.55 5.28
CA LEU A 214 -47.08 30.41 3.84
C LEU A 214 -46.02 31.25 3.09
N ASP A 215 -45.40 32.22 3.75
CA ASP A 215 -44.39 33.08 3.16
C ASP A 215 -43.12 32.33 2.79
N ILE A 216 -42.86 31.21 3.42
CA ILE A 216 -41.70 30.33 3.12
C ILE A 216 -41.91 29.55 1.80
N PHE A 217 -43.09 29.50 1.23
CA PHE A 217 -43.40 28.72 0.03
C PHE A 217 -43.60 29.65 -1.19
N GLU A 218 -43.01 29.25 -2.32
CA GLU A 218 -43.24 29.89 -3.60
C GLU A 218 -44.43 29.26 -4.31
N SER A 219 -45.46 30.11 -4.60
CA SER A 219 -46.70 29.65 -5.33
C SER A 219 -47.31 28.35 -4.81
N PRO A 220 -47.62 28.28 -3.52
CA PRO A 220 -48.12 27.05 -2.92
C PRO A 220 -49.47 26.65 -3.46
N VAL A 221 -49.68 25.32 -3.66
CA VAL A 221 -50.95 24.73 -4.12
C VAL A 221 -51.40 23.67 -3.12
N CYS A 222 -52.66 23.74 -2.68
CA CYS A 222 -53.26 22.75 -1.78
C CYS A 222 -54.42 22.04 -2.45
N SER A 223 -54.55 20.73 -2.25
CA SER A 223 -55.72 19.95 -2.65
C SER A 223 -56.21 19.14 -1.46
N ALA A 224 -57.51 19.27 -1.16
CA ALA A 224 -58.17 18.51 -0.10
C ALA A 224 -59.28 17.62 -0.65
N ARG A 225 -59.29 16.38 -0.23
CA ARG A 225 -60.42 15.46 -0.47
C ARG A 225 -60.81 14.84 0.87
N ILE A 226 -62.04 15.14 1.30
CA ILE A 226 -62.56 14.78 2.62
C ILE A 226 -63.85 14.05 2.43
N PHE A 227 -64.01 12.95 3.12
CA PHE A 227 -65.22 12.15 3.15
C PHE A 227 -65.68 12.00 4.61
N LEU A 228 -66.80 12.59 4.96
CA LEU A 228 -67.36 12.63 6.31
C LEU A 228 -68.62 11.79 6.36
N SER A 229 -68.56 10.75 7.19
CA SER A 229 -69.70 9.86 7.42
C SER A 229 -69.90 9.70 8.94
N ASP A 230 -69.57 8.57 9.50
CA ASP A 230 -69.40 8.36 10.92
C ASP A 230 -67.91 8.44 11.28
N ALA A 231 -67.54 8.41 12.55
CA ALA A 231 -66.14 8.61 12.97
C ALA A 231 -65.19 7.50 12.47
N GLU A 232 -65.71 6.27 12.29
CA GLU A 232 -64.93 5.12 11.84
C GLU A 232 -64.71 5.11 10.30
N SER A 233 -65.73 5.57 9.58
CA SER A 233 -65.74 5.54 8.12
C SER A 233 -65.27 6.85 7.49
N SER A 234 -65.08 7.91 8.27
CA SER A 234 -64.63 9.20 7.77
C SER A 234 -63.19 9.12 7.28
N ARG A 235 -62.87 9.72 6.16
CA ARG A 235 -61.55 9.72 5.54
C ARG A 235 -61.23 11.11 5.02
N GLY A 236 -59.92 11.46 5.12
CA GLY A 236 -59.44 12.75 4.63
C GLY A 236 -58.06 12.64 4.02
N ARG A 237 -57.86 13.39 2.96
CA ARG A 237 -56.53 13.54 2.37
C ARG A 237 -56.32 14.99 1.95
N ILE A 238 -55.31 15.60 2.50
CA ILE A 238 -54.83 16.94 2.12
C ILE A 238 -53.49 16.78 1.49
N ARG A 239 -53.28 17.42 0.34
CA ARG A 239 -52.00 17.44 -0.35
C ARG A 239 -51.58 18.88 -0.61
N PHE A 240 -50.34 19.16 -0.38
CA PHE A 240 -49.74 20.46 -0.56
C PHE A 240 -48.55 20.34 -1.50
N TYR A 241 -48.38 21.30 -2.38
CA TYR A 241 -47.31 21.40 -3.33
C TYR A 241 -46.75 22.84 -3.36
N SER A 242 -45.41 22.96 -3.43
CA SER A 242 -44.73 24.23 -3.71
C SER A 242 -43.58 23.94 -4.65
N GLY A 243 -43.34 24.82 -5.64
CA GLY A 243 -42.18 24.74 -6.50
C GLY A 243 -40.88 24.90 -5.75
N GLU A 244 -40.83 25.86 -4.86
CA GLU A 244 -39.70 26.12 -3.95
C GLU A 244 -40.24 26.46 -2.56
N ALA A 245 -39.50 26.08 -1.53
CA ALA A 245 -39.70 26.50 -0.16
C ALA A 245 -38.39 26.84 0.51
N VAL A 246 -38.35 27.95 1.24
CA VAL A 246 -37.15 28.42 1.96
C VAL A 246 -37.46 28.42 3.46
N PHE A 247 -36.80 27.51 4.17
CA PHE A 247 -36.95 27.36 5.62
C PHE A 247 -35.82 28.04 6.35
N PRO A 248 -36.07 29.01 7.23
CA PRO A 248 -35.04 29.60 8.08
C PRO A 248 -34.66 28.58 9.19
N ILE A 249 -33.42 28.11 9.19
CA ILE A 249 -32.85 27.24 10.23
C ILE A 249 -31.76 28.01 10.95
N LYS A 250 -32.08 28.61 12.08
CA LYS A 250 -31.19 29.55 12.81
C LYS A 250 -30.66 30.64 11.89
N ASN A 251 -29.39 30.62 11.55
CA ASN A 251 -28.71 31.58 10.68
C ASN A 251 -28.52 31.10 9.25
N LEU A 252 -29.12 29.97 8.90
CA LEU A 252 -28.99 29.29 7.60
C LEU A 252 -30.34 29.28 6.89
N GLU A 253 -30.34 29.24 5.57
CA GLU A 253 -31.51 29.04 4.74
C GLU A 253 -31.45 27.63 4.11
N ALA A 254 -32.45 26.82 4.44
CA ALA A 254 -32.67 25.55 3.75
C ALA A 254 -33.63 25.73 2.60
N ARG A 255 -33.22 25.43 1.39
CA ARG A 255 -34.03 25.49 0.17
C ARG A 255 -34.48 24.09 -0.20
N VAL A 256 -35.79 23.98 -0.51
CA VAL A 256 -36.44 22.73 -0.86
C VAL A 256 -37.19 22.93 -2.17
N GLU A 257 -36.81 22.18 -3.20
CA GLU A 257 -37.44 22.25 -4.53
C GLU A 257 -38.49 21.16 -4.69
N ASN A 258 -39.59 21.50 -5.39
CA ASN A 258 -40.68 20.57 -5.71
C ASN A 258 -41.24 19.85 -4.48
N LEU A 259 -41.46 20.62 -3.41
CA LEU A 259 -42.00 20.10 -2.15
C LEU A 259 -43.44 19.68 -2.31
N ARG A 260 -43.74 18.46 -1.91
CA ARG A 260 -45.09 17.91 -1.83
C ARG A 260 -45.26 17.26 -0.48
N PHE A 261 -46.28 17.68 0.26
CA PHE A 261 -46.60 16.96 1.49
C PHE A 261 -48.12 16.75 1.59
N GLY A 262 -48.48 15.81 2.42
CA GLY A 262 -49.88 15.50 2.60
C GLY A 262 -50.16 14.83 3.93
N ILE A 263 -51.41 15.01 4.34
CA ILE A 263 -51.96 14.37 5.54
C ILE A 263 -53.10 13.47 5.08
N ARG A 264 -53.17 12.28 5.61
CA ARG A 264 -54.25 11.33 5.39
C ARG A 264 -54.81 10.91 6.74
N TYR A 265 -56.14 10.88 6.81
CA TYR A 265 -56.91 10.35 7.91
C TYR A 265 -57.74 9.19 7.38
N ASP A 266 -57.65 8.05 8.02
CA ASP A 266 -58.35 6.80 7.56
C ASP A 266 -59.42 6.30 8.54
N GLY A 267 -59.99 7.18 9.41
CA GLY A 267 -61.05 6.85 10.37
C GLY A 267 -60.50 6.46 11.76
N GLY A 268 -61.39 6.31 12.74
CA GLY A 268 -61.02 6.00 14.13
C GLY A 268 -60.60 7.22 14.94
N LYS A 269 -59.81 6.98 16.02
CA LYS A 269 -59.27 8.10 16.77
C LYS A 269 -58.18 8.80 15.95
N ILE A 270 -58.14 10.09 16.03
CA ILE A 270 -57.11 10.88 15.33
C ILE A 270 -55.73 10.48 15.81
N SER A 271 -55.59 10.10 17.08
CA SER A 271 -54.36 9.52 17.61
C SER A 271 -53.86 8.28 16.89
N ASP A 272 -54.72 7.54 16.22
CA ASP A 272 -54.37 6.25 15.61
C ASP A 272 -54.44 6.27 14.08
N GLY A 273 -55.02 7.32 13.49
CA GLY A 273 -55.42 7.36 12.10
C GLY A 273 -54.81 8.46 11.23
N LEU A 274 -54.05 9.39 11.79
CA LEU A 274 -53.48 10.46 11.00
C LEU A 274 -52.08 10.08 10.49
N PHE A 275 -51.92 10.09 9.19
CA PHE A 275 -50.67 9.82 8.49
C PHE A 275 -50.18 11.08 7.79
N PHE A 276 -48.93 11.43 7.98
CA PHE A 276 -48.21 12.49 7.31
C PHE A 276 -47.18 11.91 6.31
N GLY A 277 -47.08 12.52 5.16
CA GLY A 277 -46.05 12.19 4.19
C GLY A 277 -45.60 13.42 3.43
N ALA A 278 -44.29 13.56 3.22
CA ALA A 278 -43.73 14.64 2.40
C ALA A 278 -42.73 14.06 1.40
N ARG A 279 -42.56 14.75 0.28
CA ARG A 279 -41.57 14.48 -0.74
C ARG A 279 -41.01 15.79 -1.28
N ALA A 280 -39.68 15.80 -1.54
CA ALA A 280 -39.01 16.90 -2.18
C ALA A 280 -38.06 16.34 -3.24
N GLU A 281 -37.86 17.05 -4.34
CA GLU A 281 -36.93 16.65 -5.37
C GLU A 281 -35.50 16.97 -4.95
N ARG A 282 -35.29 18.15 -4.38
CA ARG A 282 -33.99 18.60 -3.90
C ARG A 282 -34.12 19.30 -2.55
N PHE A 283 -33.11 19.08 -1.73
CA PHE A 283 -32.86 19.82 -0.48
C PHE A 283 -31.45 20.34 -0.48
N PHE A 284 -31.29 21.61 -0.21
CA PHE A 284 -30.02 22.30 -0.13
C PHE A 284 -29.99 23.17 1.12
N CYS A 285 -28.92 23.06 1.91
CA CYS A 285 -28.60 23.96 3.02
C CYS A 285 -27.10 24.11 3.10
N GLU A 286 -26.61 25.33 3.27
CA GLU A 286 -25.17 25.58 3.36
C GLU A 286 -24.55 24.83 4.55
N GLY A 287 -23.44 24.10 4.30
CA GLY A 287 -22.77 23.28 5.32
C GLY A 287 -23.45 21.94 5.63
N MET A 288 -24.55 21.61 4.94
CA MET A 288 -25.24 20.32 5.06
C MET A 288 -25.18 19.51 3.76
N PRO A 289 -25.41 18.17 3.83
CA PRO A 289 -25.49 17.36 2.63
C PRO A 289 -26.60 17.83 1.67
N HIS A 290 -26.28 17.86 0.39
CA HIS A 290 -27.25 18.06 -0.68
C HIS A 290 -28.03 16.76 -0.89
N CYS A 291 -29.36 16.81 -0.76
CA CYS A 291 -30.20 15.64 -0.87
C CYS A 291 -31.10 15.74 -2.10
N ARG A 292 -31.30 14.62 -2.81
CA ARG A 292 -32.25 14.47 -3.90
C ARG A 292 -33.24 13.35 -3.59
N ASN A 293 -34.47 13.53 -4.10
CA ASN A 293 -35.56 12.55 -3.90
C ASN A 293 -35.81 12.26 -2.41
N LEU A 294 -35.91 13.33 -1.63
CA LEU A 294 -36.26 13.25 -0.22
C LEU A 294 -37.72 12.86 -0.06
N SER A 295 -38.00 11.86 0.79
CA SER A 295 -39.36 11.57 1.24
C SER A 295 -39.42 11.31 2.73
N THR A 296 -40.49 11.74 3.38
CA THR A 296 -40.73 11.48 4.78
C THR A 296 -42.18 10.98 5.01
N SER A 297 -42.35 10.18 6.06
CA SER A 297 -43.65 9.72 6.51
C SER A 297 -43.66 9.60 8.03
N ALA A 298 -44.80 9.86 8.62
CA ALA A 298 -45.04 9.73 10.06
C ALA A 298 -46.54 9.54 10.36
N ASN A 299 -46.85 8.95 11.51
CA ASN A 299 -48.18 9.02 12.10
C ASN A 299 -48.24 10.23 13.04
N LEU A 300 -49.29 10.99 12.97
CA LEU A 300 -49.54 12.18 13.78
C LEU A 300 -50.50 11.81 14.93
N TYR A 301 -50.08 12.12 16.14
CA TYR A 301 -50.92 11.98 17.33
C TYR A 301 -51.10 13.33 18.01
N GLY A 302 -52.30 13.60 18.43
CA GLY A 302 -52.60 14.75 19.28
C GLY A 302 -52.54 14.36 20.75
N ALA A 303 -51.62 14.94 21.49
CA ALA A 303 -51.51 14.76 22.94
C ALA A 303 -51.66 16.11 23.62
N GLY A 304 -52.92 16.50 23.92
CA GLY A 304 -53.20 17.82 24.49
C GLY A 304 -52.82 18.98 23.54
N GLU A 305 -51.95 19.89 24.01
CA GLU A 305 -51.47 21.02 23.19
C GLU A 305 -50.29 20.65 22.27
N SER A 306 -49.74 19.44 22.37
CA SER A 306 -48.55 19.01 21.58
C SER A 306 -48.94 18.00 20.49
N ILE A 307 -48.24 18.06 19.39
CA ILE A 307 -48.30 17.09 18.31
C ILE A 307 -47.10 16.15 18.46
N VAL A 308 -47.35 14.88 18.62
CA VAL A 308 -46.35 13.82 18.66
C VAL A 308 -46.37 13.06 17.32
N LEU A 309 -45.24 12.78 16.78
CA LEU A 309 -45.07 11.95 15.60
C LEU A 309 -44.60 10.56 15.99
N SER A 310 -45.14 9.52 15.39
CA SER A 310 -44.61 8.15 15.56
C SER A 310 -44.32 7.51 14.21
N ASN A 311 -43.50 6.46 14.23
CA ASN A 311 -43.09 5.74 13.03
C ASN A 311 -42.54 6.71 11.97
N VAL A 312 -41.71 7.68 12.42
CA VAL A 312 -41.12 8.69 11.53
C VAL A 312 -40.13 7.99 10.62
N GLY A 313 -40.35 8.10 9.32
CA GLY A 313 -39.45 7.60 8.29
C GLY A 313 -39.03 8.73 7.36
N VAL A 314 -37.74 8.84 7.10
CA VAL A 314 -37.18 9.75 6.10
C VAL A 314 -36.34 8.91 5.14
N SER A 315 -36.55 9.08 3.85
CA SER A 315 -35.71 8.44 2.83
C SER A 315 -35.17 9.47 1.85
N VAL A 316 -33.92 9.30 1.46
CA VAL A 316 -33.19 10.14 0.52
C VAL A 316 -32.65 9.26 -0.60
N GLY A 317 -33.00 9.56 -1.84
CA GLY A 317 -32.54 8.80 -2.98
C GLY A 317 -31.05 8.96 -3.22
N ASN A 318 -30.57 10.20 -3.20
CA ASN A 318 -29.15 10.54 -3.35
C ASN A 318 -28.80 11.66 -2.39
N MET A 319 -27.66 11.51 -1.71
CA MET A 319 -27.08 12.50 -0.80
C MET A 319 -25.64 12.77 -1.22
N GLU A 320 -25.27 14.03 -1.33
CA GLU A 320 -23.92 14.46 -1.69
C GLU A 320 -23.41 15.49 -0.68
N TYR A 321 -22.22 15.22 -0.11
CA TYR A 321 -21.55 16.10 0.83
C TYR A 321 -20.04 16.13 0.55
N GLU A 322 -19.50 17.28 0.21
CA GLU A 322 -18.08 17.48 -0.12
C GLU A 322 -17.49 16.41 -1.08
N GLY A 323 -18.28 15.99 -2.07
CA GLY A 323 -17.88 14.98 -3.04
C GLY A 323 -18.20 13.54 -2.64
N LEU A 324 -18.64 13.29 -1.40
CA LEU A 324 -19.14 11.99 -0.98
C LEU A 324 -20.57 11.80 -1.49
N LYS A 325 -20.81 10.74 -2.26
CA LYS A 325 -22.14 10.37 -2.77
C LYS A 325 -22.64 9.12 -2.08
N ILE A 326 -23.82 9.22 -1.51
CA ILE A 326 -24.51 8.12 -0.82
C ILE A 326 -25.90 7.98 -1.44
N ASP A 327 -26.23 6.77 -1.84
CA ASP A 327 -27.54 6.46 -2.42
C ASP A 327 -28.45 5.75 -1.40
N ASN A 328 -29.75 5.92 -1.54
CA ASN A 328 -30.75 5.18 -0.79
C ASN A 328 -30.59 5.22 0.74
N VAL A 329 -30.50 6.42 1.31
CA VAL A 329 -30.46 6.61 2.76
C VAL A 329 -31.90 6.59 3.31
N SER A 330 -32.12 5.86 4.37
CA SER A 330 -33.36 5.93 5.13
C SER A 330 -33.10 6.16 6.61
N LEU A 331 -33.89 7.08 7.20
CA LEU A 331 -33.88 7.38 8.62
C LEU A 331 -35.21 6.95 9.21
N LYS A 332 -35.19 6.37 10.39
CA LYS A 332 -36.41 5.96 11.13
C LYS A 332 -36.30 6.42 12.57
N LYS A 333 -37.45 6.78 13.13
CA LYS A 333 -37.64 7.06 14.55
C LYS A 333 -39.01 6.59 14.99
N ASP A 334 -39.07 5.92 16.13
CA ASP A 334 -40.34 5.37 16.60
C ASP A 334 -41.30 6.48 17.12
N TYR A 335 -40.77 7.40 17.91
CA TYR A 335 -41.52 8.55 18.45
C TYR A 335 -40.69 9.82 18.35
N LEU A 336 -41.36 10.88 17.93
CA LEU A 336 -40.79 12.22 17.80
C LEU A 336 -41.73 13.25 18.40
N ASP A 337 -41.30 13.88 19.46
CA ASP A 337 -41.91 15.07 20.07
C ASP A 337 -40.88 16.19 20.22
N ALA A 338 -41.28 17.31 20.82
CA ALA A 338 -40.38 18.45 20.99
C ALA A 338 -39.15 18.14 21.90
N ASP A 339 -39.33 17.22 22.85
CA ASP A 339 -38.31 16.86 23.84
C ASP A 339 -37.36 15.77 23.32
N THR A 340 -37.88 14.81 22.55
CA THR A 340 -37.15 13.64 22.03
C THR A 340 -36.66 13.82 20.60
N LEU A 341 -36.78 15.02 20.01
CA LEU A 341 -36.40 15.27 18.62
C LEU A 341 -34.97 14.80 18.27
N GLY A 342 -34.04 14.94 19.21
CA GLY A 342 -32.63 14.63 19.01
C GLY A 342 -32.24 13.17 19.31
N GLU A 343 -33.10 12.34 19.88
CA GLU A 343 -32.77 11.03 20.41
C GLU A 343 -33.27 9.87 19.54
N ASP A 344 -32.53 8.76 19.56
CA ASP A 344 -32.93 7.43 19.03
C ASP A 344 -33.38 7.38 17.56
N TRP A 345 -32.59 8.00 16.69
CA TRP A 345 -32.76 7.83 15.26
C TRP A 345 -32.04 6.57 14.75
N TYR A 346 -32.69 5.88 13.82
CA TYR A 346 -32.09 4.75 13.09
C TYR A 346 -31.89 5.14 11.63
N ALA A 347 -30.65 5.07 11.16
CA ALA A 347 -30.29 5.30 9.79
C ALA A 347 -29.97 3.99 9.08
N PHE A 348 -30.39 3.86 7.84
CA PHE A 348 -30.01 2.76 6.97
C PHE A 348 -29.61 3.33 5.62
N ALA A 349 -28.45 2.92 5.13
CA ALA A 349 -28.00 3.20 3.78
C ALA A 349 -27.81 1.87 3.04
N ALA A 350 -28.25 1.80 1.80
CA ALA A 350 -28.04 0.67 0.93
C ALA A 350 -27.26 1.16 -0.30
N PHE A 351 -26.14 0.53 -0.59
CA PHE A 351 -25.28 0.81 -1.72
C PHE A 351 -25.15 -0.49 -2.50
N ASP A 352 -25.83 -0.62 -3.58
CA ASP A 352 -25.90 -1.88 -4.35
C ASP A 352 -26.18 -3.09 -3.43
N ASP A 353 -25.18 -3.97 -3.25
CA ASP A 353 -25.28 -5.16 -2.39
C ASP A 353 -24.91 -4.91 -0.92
N TYR A 354 -24.45 -3.70 -0.57
CA TYR A 354 -23.97 -3.37 0.77
C TYR A 354 -25.08 -2.73 1.60
N ARG A 355 -25.08 -3.03 2.89
CA ARG A 355 -26.02 -2.46 3.85
C ARG A 355 -25.27 -1.86 5.02
N PHE A 356 -25.69 -0.66 5.37
CA PHE A 356 -25.13 0.09 6.46
C PHE A 356 -26.26 0.60 7.36
N GLY A 357 -26.15 0.36 8.64
CA GLY A 357 -27.11 0.80 9.64
C GLY A 357 -26.44 1.62 10.73
N ALA A 358 -27.12 2.64 11.21
CA ALA A 358 -26.67 3.44 12.32
C ALA A 358 -27.83 3.78 13.26
N ARG A 359 -27.57 3.82 14.55
CA ARG A 359 -28.41 4.44 15.56
C ARG A 359 -27.73 5.73 16.00
N PHE A 360 -28.44 6.85 15.98
CA PHE A 360 -27.85 8.13 16.34
C PHE A 360 -28.82 9.00 17.11
N SER A 361 -28.25 9.92 17.87
CA SER A 361 -28.99 10.99 18.55
C SER A 361 -28.37 12.33 18.17
N LEU A 362 -29.20 13.35 18.04
CA LEU A 362 -28.80 14.73 17.78
C LEU A 362 -29.48 15.62 18.80
N ASP A 363 -28.73 16.12 19.76
CA ASP A 363 -29.29 16.97 20.82
C ASP A 363 -29.57 18.41 20.35
N LYS A 364 -30.26 19.17 21.20
CA LYS A 364 -30.60 20.58 20.94
C LYS A 364 -29.37 21.51 20.82
N PHE A 365 -28.21 21.06 21.26
CA PHE A 365 -26.93 21.75 21.13
C PHE A 365 -26.17 21.37 19.87
N MET A 366 -26.81 20.63 18.97
CA MET A 366 -26.20 20.11 17.72
C MET A 366 -25.03 19.15 17.96
N LYS A 367 -25.12 18.34 19.02
CA LYS A 367 -24.18 17.23 19.26
C LYS A 367 -24.79 15.96 18.74
N LEU A 368 -24.10 15.32 17.80
CA LEU A 368 -24.46 14.04 17.22
C LEU A 368 -23.68 12.94 17.93
N SER A 369 -24.36 11.93 18.41
CA SER A 369 -23.79 10.66 18.84
C SER A 369 -24.36 9.55 18.01
N ALA A 370 -23.53 8.72 17.40
CA ALA A 370 -23.96 7.65 16.53
C ALA A 370 -23.22 6.36 16.81
N GLU A 371 -23.95 5.24 16.83
CA GLU A 371 -23.43 3.87 16.75
C GLU A 371 -23.80 3.31 15.39
N PHE A 372 -22.86 2.71 14.68
CA PHE A 372 -23.11 2.19 13.35
C PHE A 372 -22.50 0.80 13.13
N SER A 373 -23.10 0.07 12.22
CA SER A 373 -22.60 -1.21 11.77
C SER A 373 -23.09 -1.52 10.36
N GLY A 374 -22.28 -2.20 9.59
CA GLY A 374 -22.64 -2.59 8.23
C GLY A 374 -21.44 -2.87 7.35
N SER A 375 -21.69 -3.00 6.08
CA SER A 375 -20.66 -3.12 5.06
C SER A 375 -20.85 -2.03 4.01
N LEU A 376 -19.75 -1.56 3.45
CA LEU A 376 -19.75 -0.59 2.36
C LEU A 376 -18.52 -0.76 1.46
N ASP A 377 -18.61 -0.26 0.24
CA ASP A 377 -17.47 -0.16 -0.66
C ASP A 377 -16.68 1.12 -0.33
N PRO A 378 -15.40 1.02 0.06
CA PRO A 378 -14.59 2.19 0.36
C PRO A 378 -14.40 3.16 -0.80
N LYS A 379 -14.67 2.74 -2.03
CA LYS A 379 -14.63 3.64 -3.20
C LYS A 379 -15.56 4.84 -3.05
N ILE A 380 -16.59 4.72 -2.24
CA ILE A 380 -17.49 5.83 -1.91
C ILE A 380 -16.72 7.03 -1.38
N PHE A 381 -15.69 6.77 -0.56
CA PHE A 381 -14.90 7.83 0.07
C PHE A 381 -13.87 8.47 -0.87
N THR A 382 -13.51 7.83 -1.98
CA THR A 382 -12.49 8.37 -2.91
C THR A 382 -12.94 9.67 -3.60
N GLY A 383 -14.25 9.95 -3.63
CA GLY A 383 -14.82 11.19 -4.12
C GLY A 383 -14.82 12.35 -3.12
N HIS A 384 -14.59 12.07 -1.85
CA HIS A 384 -14.59 13.11 -0.81
C HIS A 384 -13.33 13.94 -0.86
N LYS A 385 -13.45 15.27 -0.71
CA LYS A 385 -12.34 16.23 -0.80
C LYS A 385 -11.15 15.86 0.10
N PHE A 386 -11.40 15.38 1.31
CA PHE A 386 -10.37 14.97 2.26
C PHE A 386 -9.54 13.79 1.76
N PHE A 387 -10.16 12.84 1.04
CA PHE A 387 -9.49 11.62 0.56
C PHE A 387 -8.96 11.76 -0.87
N SER A 388 -9.45 12.72 -1.65
CA SER A 388 -9.02 12.96 -3.04
C SER A 388 -7.56 13.36 -3.15
N ASP A 389 -7.03 14.02 -2.12
CA ASP A 389 -5.66 14.53 -2.06
C ASP A 389 -4.64 13.50 -1.54
N ILE A 390 -5.09 12.27 -1.24
CA ILE A 390 -4.23 11.18 -0.81
C ILE A 390 -4.08 10.17 -1.97
N PRO A 391 -3.01 10.29 -2.80
CA PRO A 391 -2.81 9.44 -3.97
C PRO A 391 -2.71 7.95 -3.64
N GLU A 392 -2.24 7.63 -2.43
CA GLU A 392 -2.05 6.27 -1.94
C GLU A 392 -3.37 5.51 -1.80
N LEU A 393 -4.49 6.19 -1.51
CA LEU A 393 -5.81 5.55 -1.42
C LEU A 393 -6.29 4.93 -2.74
N LYS A 394 -5.78 5.40 -3.88
CA LYS A 394 -6.07 4.82 -5.19
C LYS A 394 -5.48 3.42 -5.37
N LYS A 395 -4.51 3.05 -4.52
CA LYS A 395 -3.88 1.73 -4.51
C LYS A 395 -4.61 0.72 -3.64
N PHE A 396 -5.78 1.10 -3.13
CA PHE A 396 -6.65 0.21 -2.37
C PHE A 396 -7.80 -0.24 -3.26
N SER A 397 -8.06 -1.54 -3.31
CA SER A 397 -9.24 -2.09 -3.96
C SER A 397 -9.85 -3.19 -3.11
N PHE A 398 -11.16 -3.26 -3.08
CA PHE A 398 -11.91 -4.20 -2.27
C PHE A 398 -12.90 -4.96 -3.16
N ASP A 399 -12.78 -6.28 -3.21
CA ASP A 399 -13.67 -7.12 -4.02
C ASP A 399 -15.04 -7.31 -3.34
N ARG A 400 -15.09 -7.24 -2.00
CA ARG A 400 -16.28 -7.52 -1.20
C ARG A 400 -16.64 -6.43 -0.19
N GLY A 401 -16.19 -5.21 -0.40
CA GLY A 401 -16.41 -4.14 0.56
C GLY A 401 -15.74 -4.37 1.92
N ILE A 402 -15.95 -3.42 2.83
CA ILE A 402 -15.44 -3.45 4.20
C ILE A 402 -16.61 -3.56 5.16
N SER A 403 -16.53 -4.46 6.13
CA SER A 403 -17.40 -4.50 7.29
C SER A 403 -16.92 -3.49 8.32
N LEU A 404 -17.82 -2.62 8.77
CA LEU A 404 -17.54 -1.57 9.73
C LEU A 404 -18.50 -1.67 10.92
N LYS A 405 -17.99 -1.42 12.10
CA LYS A 405 -18.77 -1.24 13.32
C LYS A 405 -18.08 -0.18 14.18
N GLY A 406 -18.84 0.75 14.70
CA GLY A 406 -18.23 1.79 15.51
C GLY A 406 -19.19 2.79 16.08
N ASN A 407 -18.62 3.82 16.68
CA ASN A 407 -19.31 4.98 17.20
C ASN A 407 -18.65 6.26 16.69
N LEU A 408 -19.47 7.28 16.60
CA LEU A 408 -19.08 8.61 16.14
C LEU A 408 -19.76 9.64 17.01
N ASN A 409 -19.00 10.61 17.53
CA ASN A 409 -19.51 11.76 18.25
C ASN A 409 -19.05 13.03 17.50
N CYS A 410 -20.02 13.89 17.17
CA CYS A 410 -19.75 15.13 16.46
C CYS A 410 -20.43 16.29 17.15
N ASP A 411 -19.67 17.32 17.48
CA ASP A 411 -20.18 18.60 17.92
C ASP A 411 -20.09 19.60 16.76
N PHE A 412 -21.24 19.88 16.12
CA PHE A 412 -21.28 20.79 14.96
C PHE A 412 -21.01 22.26 15.32
N VAL A 413 -21.18 22.64 16.60
CA VAL A 413 -20.90 24.00 17.07
C VAL A 413 -19.41 24.21 17.28
N GLU A 414 -18.79 23.29 18.02
CA GLU A 414 -17.34 23.31 18.29
C GLU A 414 -16.52 22.74 17.14
N LYS A 415 -17.18 22.15 16.13
CA LYS A 415 -16.55 21.46 14.99
C LYS A 415 -15.60 20.30 15.40
N ASN A 416 -15.95 19.63 16.49
CA ASN A 416 -15.22 18.47 16.98
C ASN A 416 -15.86 17.18 16.48
N LEU A 417 -15.04 16.24 16.06
CA LEU A 417 -15.44 14.92 15.59
C LEU A 417 -14.55 13.86 16.23
N ASP A 418 -15.17 12.95 16.98
CA ASP A 418 -14.50 11.78 17.55
C ASP A 418 -15.13 10.53 16.97
N ALA A 419 -14.33 9.60 16.50
CA ALA A 419 -14.79 8.35 15.91
C ALA A 419 -13.97 7.18 16.42
N SER A 420 -14.64 6.04 16.61
CA SER A 420 -13.99 4.76 16.93
C SER A 420 -14.64 3.68 16.08
N ILE A 421 -13.86 3.07 15.20
CA ILE A 421 -14.33 2.21 14.11
C ILE A 421 -13.56 0.91 14.12
N ASP A 422 -14.22 -0.21 14.36
CA ASP A 422 -13.71 -1.53 14.06
C ASP A 422 -14.00 -1.85 12.59
N PHE A 423 -13.01 -2.33 11.86
CA PHE A 423 -13.17 -2.71 10.46
C PHE A 423 -12.66 -4.12 10.18
N GLU A 424 -13.28 -4.77 9.21
CA GLU A 424 -12.83 -6.04 8.66
C GLU A 424 -13.03 -6.05 7.14
N ALA A 425 -11.97 -6.32 6.41
CA ALA A 425 -11.97 -6.47 4.97
C ALA A 425 -11.47 -7.87 4.58
N SER A 426 -12.12 -8.47 3.60
CA SER A 426 -11.74 -9.75 3.03
C SER A 426 -11.51 -9.61 1.53
N ASP A 427 -10.52 -10.36 1.02
CA ASP A 427 -10.21 -10.41 -0.41
C ASP A 427 -10.02 -9.03 -1.04
N CYS A 428 -9.07 -8.26 -0.50
CA CYS A 428 -8.77 -6.91 -0.96
C CYS A 428 -7.31 -6.79 -1.44
N VAL A 429 -7.00 -5.68 -2.09
CA VAL A 429 -5.63 -5.27 -2.42
C VAL A 429 -5.33 -3.99 -1.66
N ILE A 430 -4.28 -3.99 -0.87
CA ILE A 430 -3.80 -2.84 -0.09
C ILE A 430 -2.39 -2.52 -0.56
N MET A 431 -2.19 -1.35 -1.17
CA MET A 431 -0.88 -0.91 -1.69
C MET A 431 -0.23 -1.97 -2.59
N ASP A 432 -1.00 -2.51 -3.54
CA ASP A 432 -0.62 -3.57 -4.47
C ASP A 432 -0.36 -4.96 -3.83
N ILE A 433 -0.65 -5.12 -2.53
CA ILE A 433 -0.50 -6.38 -1.82
C ILE A 433 -1.85 -7.11 -1.81
N PRO A 434 -1.94 -8.35 -2.35
CA PRO A 434 -3.15 -9.15 -2.27
C PRO A 434 -3.39 -9.64 -0.83
N VAL A 435 -4.40 -9.08 -0.17
CA VAL A 435 -4.76 -9.38 1.21
C VAL A 435 -5.96 -10.32 1.23
N ARG A 436 -5.89 -11.37 2.01
CA ARG A 436 -6.99 -12.29 2.27
C ARG A 436 -7.93 -11.75 3.35
N ARG A 437 -7.36 -11.18 4.41
CA ARG A 437 -8.08 -10.58 5.52
C ARG A 437 -7.28 -9.44 6.10
N ALA A 438 -7.94 -8.31 6.30
CA ALA A 438 -7.43 -7.19 7.10
C ALA A 438 -8.47 -6.80 8.13
N ALA A 439 -8.06 -6.58 9.36
CA ALA A 439 -8.94 -6.15 10.45
C ALA A 439 -8.19 -5.19 11.36
N GLY A 440 -8.95 -4.35 12.06
CA GLY A 440 -8.36 -3.43 13.01
C GLY A 440 -9.39 -2.47 13.60
N LYS A 441 -8.91 -1.59 14.46
CA LYS A 441 -9.68 -0.51 15.07
C LYS A 441 -9.06 0.83 14.72
N VAL A 442 -9.86 1.76 14.24
CA VAL A 442 -9.44 3.14 13.95
C VAL A 442 -10.14 4.09 14.90
N GLU A 443 -9.37 4.92 15.57
CA GLU A 443 -9.85 6.01 16.42
C GLU A 443 -9.39 7.33 15.81
N TYR A 444 -10.31 8.28 15.76
CA TYR A 444 -10.03 9.63 15.29
C TYR A 444 -10.51 10.64 16.30
N ASP A 445 -9.68 11.60 16.64
CA ASP A 445 -9.95 12.73 17.50
C ASP A 445 -9.59 14.02 16.75
N SER A 446 -10.61 14.78 16.38
CA SER A 446 -10.45 16.03 15.64
C SER A 446 -9.80 17.14 16.46
N SER A 447 -9.92 17.11 17.79
CA SER A 447 -9.34 18.12 18.69
C SER A 447 -7.82 18.08 18.64
N THR A 448 -7.23 16.89 18.55
CA THR A 448 -5.78 16.66 18.39
C THR A 448 -5.38 16.49 16.92
N GLY A 449 -6.31 16.10 16.05
CA GLY A 449 -6.04 15.74 14.67
C GLY A 449 -5.33 14.40 14.53
N ILE A 450 -5.52 13.48 15.49
CA ILE A 450 -4.87 12.18 15.50
C ILE A 450 -5.83 11.11 14.98
N ILE A 451 -5.34 10.32 14.03
CA ILE A 451 -5.91 9.04 13.62
C ILE A 451 -5.04 7.95 14.26
N ASP A 452 -5.62 7.08 15.06
CA ASP A 452 -4.94 5.94 15.68
C ASP A 452 -5.61 4.64 15.22
N ALA A 453 -4.95 3.93 14.31
CA ALA A 453 -5.37 2.61 13.89
C ALA A 453 -4.62 1.55 14.69
N SER A 454 -5.29 0.95 15.63
CA SER A 454 -4.77 -0.06 16.55
C SER A 454 -5.28 -1.46 16.21
N LYS A 455 -4.65 -2.49 16.79
CA LYS A 455 -5.02 -3.91 16.60
C LYS A 455 -5.13 -4.29 15.12
N LEU A 456 -4.27 -3.66 14.29
CA LEU A 456 -4.22 -3.98 12.88
C LEU A 456 -3.72 -5.41 12.71
N GLU A 457 -4.45 -6.21 11.98
CA GLU A 457 -4.08 -7.58 11.60
C GLU A 457 -4.24 -7.71 10.09
N VAL A 458 -3.22 -8.21 9.43
CA VAL A 458 -3.23 -8.46 8.00
C VAL A 458 -2.80 -9.89 7.75
N GLN A 459 -3.56 -10.61 6.96
CA GLN A 459 -3.21 -11.90 6.41
C GLN A 459 -3.31 -11.82 4.90
N THR A 460 -2.22 -12.10 4.20
CA THR A 460 -2.18 -12.06 2.74
C THR A 460 -2.60 -13.37 2.09
N ARG A 461 -2.87 -13.34 0.80
CA ARG A 461 -3.11 -14.55 0.00
C ARG A 461 -1.84 -15.41 -0.13
N GLU A 462 -0.67 -14.81 -0.05
CA GLU A 462 0.63 -15.48 -0.04
C GLU A 462 0.94 -16.23 1.27
N GLY A 463 0.16 -15.97 2.33
CA GLY A 463 0.25 -16.69 3.61
C GLY A 463 1.01 -15.97 4.72
N TRP A 464 1.64 -14.82 4.49
CA TRP A 464 2.26 -14.06 5.57
C TRP A 464 1.23 -13.27 6.40
N LYS A 465 1.57 -13.04 7.65
CA LYS A 465 0.71 -12.38 8.63
C LYS A 465 1.50 -11.32 9.38
N ALA A 466 0.88 -10.17 9.52
CA ALA A 466 1.43 -9.10 10.34
C ALA A 466 0.34 -8.49 11.22
N SER A 467 0.74 -8.00 12.38
CA SER A 467 -0.04 -7.16 13.26
C SER A 467 0.66 -5.82 13.46
N GLY A 468 -0.10 -4.82 13.89
CA GLY A 468 0.54 -3.52 14.08
C GLY A 468 -0.39 -2.42 14.60
N ARG A 469 0.14 -1.22 14.56
CA ARG A 469 -0.55 0.03 14.89
C ARG A 469 -0.06 1.13 13.97
N PHE A 470 -0.98 1.94 13.48
CA PHE A 470 -0.69 3.12 12.69
C PHE A 470 -1.26 4.36 13.39
N VAL A 471 -0.45 5.37 13.62
CA VAL A 471 -0.87 6.64 14.20
C VAL A 471 -0.52 7.76 13.23
N GLN A 472 -1.47 8.60 12.90
CA GLN A 472 -1.31 9.72 11.99
C GLN A 472 -1.76 11.02 12.65
N ASN A 473 -0.90 12.03 12.69
CA ASN A 473 -1.32 13.40 12.93
C ASN A 473 -1.62 14.07 11.58
N ILE A 474 -2.87 14.39 11.32
CA ILE A 474 -3.29 15.00 10.04
C ILE A 474 -2.89 16.47 9.91
N ARG A 475 -2.62 17.19 11.02
CA ARG A 475 -2.22 18.60 11.01
C ARG A 475 -0.75 18.74 10.62
N ASP A 476 0.11 17.92 11.24
CA ASP A 476 1.55 17.97 11.04
C ASP A 476 2.03 17.02 9.94
N LEU A 477 1.11 16.16 9.43
CA LEU A 477 1.38 15.11 8.47
C LEU A 477 2.41 14.06 8.96
N VAL A 478 2.59 13.96 10.28
CA VAL A 478 3.49 12.99 10.91
C VAL A 478 2.74 11.68 11.12
N TYR A 479 3.39 10.58 10.76
CA TYR A 479 2.86 9.23 10.98
C TYR A 479 3.83 8.38 11.80
N LYS A 480 3.27 7.38 12.51
CA LYS A 480 3.98 6.35 13.24
C LYS A 480 3.38 5.00 12.90
N ILE A 481 4.23 4.04 12.57
CA ILE A 481 3.85 2.68 12.20
C ILE A 481 4.59 1.72 13.12
N TYR A 482 3.86 0.80 13.72
CA TYR A 482 4.37 -0.36 14.42
C TYR A 482 3.94 -1.59 13.65
N VAL A 483 4.88 -2.46 13.31
CA VAL A 483 4.62 -3.71 12.58
C VAL A 483 5.34 -4.84 13.26
N ASP A 484 4.62 -5.89 13.60
CA ASP A 484 5.15 -7.13 14.12
C ASP A 484 4.52 -8.31 13.37
N GLY A 485 5.34 -9.23 12.90
CA GLY A 485 4.89 -10.44 12.23
C GLY A 485 5.80 -10.92 11.14
N SER A 486 5.34 -11.89 10.38
CA SER A 486 6.06 -12.36 9.22
C SER A 486 5.64 -11.54 8.00
N VAL A 487 6.60 -10.89 7.34
CA VAL A 487 6.31 -9.88 6.31
C VAL A 487 7.21 -10.09 5.10
N ARG A 488 6.63 -10.01 3.91
CA ARG A 488 7.42 -10.01 2.68
C ARG A 488 8.12 -8.65 2.53
N PRO A 489 9.47 -8.60 2.43
CA PRO A 489 10.19 -7.32 2.36
C PRO A 489 9.73 -6.40 1.24
N MET A 490 9.42 -6.94 0.05
CA MET A 490 8.91 -6.15 -1.07
C MET A 490 7.59 -5.45 -0.76
N ALA A 491 6.74 -6.01 0.09
CA ALA A 491 5.49 -5.38 0.50
C ALA A 491 5.72 -4.12 1.32
N ILE A 492 6.75 -4.13 2.17
CA ILE A 492 7.12 -2.96 3.00
C ILE A 492 7.70 -1.84 2.14
N SER A 493 8.30 -2.14 0.99
CA SER A 493 8.95 -1.15 0.13
C SER A 493 8.01 -0.03 -0.34
N HIS A 494 6.70 -0.29 -0.39
CA HIS A 494 5.68 0.71 -0.73
C HIS A 494 5.56 1.84 0.30
N PHE A 495 5.95 1.59 1.54
CA PHE A 495 5.93 2.55 2.64
C PHE A 495 7.28 3.21 2.90
N MET A 496 8.31 2.86 2.11
CA MET A 496 9.68 3.33 2.27
C MET A 496 10.14 4.14 1.05
N ALA A 497 11.31 4.75 1.14
CA ALA A 497 11.89 5.45 0.00
C ALA A 497 12.10 4.50 -1.22
N PRO A 498 11.93 4.95 -2.46
CA PRO A 498 11.91 4.08 -3.67
C PRO A 498 13.16 3.19 -3.85
N TRP A 499 14.31 3.59 -3.28
CA TRP A 499 15.54 2.82 -3.41
C TRP A 499 15.52 1.50 -2.60
N TRP A 500 14.68 1.38 -1.55
CA TRP A 500 14.52 0.15 -0.78
C TRP A 500 14.00 -1.02 -1.61
N SER A 501 13.19 -0.75 -2.60
CA SER A 501 12.70 -1.78 -3.50
C SER A 501 13.83 -2.50 -4.25
N ARG A 502 14.93 -1.79 -4.54
CA ARG A 502 16.12 -2.39 -5.18
C ARG A 502 16.85 -3.34 -4.23
N VAL A 503 16.95 -2.96 -2.96
CA VAL A 503 17.55 -3.82 -1.92
C VAL A 503 16.72 -5.08 -1.72
N PHE A 504 15.40 -4.94 -1.57
CA PHE A 504 14.52 -6.07 -1.30
C PHE A 504 14.36 -7.03 -2.48
N LYS A 505 14.56 -6.57 -3.72
CA LYS A 505 14.55 -7.44 -4.91
C LYS A 505 15.65 -8.51 -4.91
N SER A 506 16.73 -8.25 -4.19
CA SER A 506 17.84 -9.20 -4.05
C SER A 506 17.53 -10.35 -3.09
N PHE A 507 16.44 -10.25 -2.32
CA PHE A 507 16.02 -11.28 -1.38
C PHE A 507 14.88 -12.10 -1.96
N GLU A 508 15.05 -13.41 -1.97
CA GLU A 508 14.02 -14.38 -2.27
C GLU A 508 13.83 -15.29 -1.06
N PHE A 509 12.61 -15.71 -0.83
CA PHE A 509 12.25 -16.60 0.28
C PHE A 509 11.53 -17.82 -0.28
N ALA A 510 11.75 -18.98 0.31
CA ALA A 510 11.00 -20.17 -0.04
C ALA A 510 9.51 -19.98 0.24
N ASP A 511 8.65 -20.60 -0.55
CA ASP A 511 7.20 -20.47 -0.47
C ASP A 511 6.70 -20.70 0.96
N GLY A 512 6.01 -19.68 1.50
CA GLY A 512 5.44 -19.68 2.84
C GLY A 512 6.42 -19.43 3.99
N ARG A 513 7.70 -19.16 3.73
CA ARG A 513 8.72 -18.83 4.73
C ARG A 513 9.14 -17.37 4.62
N PHE A 514 8.35 -16.49 5.16
CA PHE A 514 8.66 -15.06 5.18
C PHE A 514 9.44 -14.68 6.44
N PRO A 515 10.31 -13.66 6.38
CA PRO A 515 11.04 -13.19 7.55
C PRO A 515 10.09 -12.62 8.60
N GLU A 516 10.35 -12.90 9.85
CA GLU A 516 9.75 -12.23 10.98
C GLU A 516 10.40 -10.85 11.13
N ALA A 517 9.56 -9.84 11.30
CA ALA A 517 9.98 -8.45 11.40
C ALA A 517 9.21 -7.74 12.51
N ASP A 518 9.93 -6.95 13.29
CA ASP A 518 9.40 -6.06 14.31
C ASP A 518 9.98 -4.67 14.04
N PHE A 519 9.14 -3.74 13.56
CA PHE A 519 9.57 -2.41 13.13
C PHE A 519 8.71 -1.31 13.73
N TYR A 520 9.36 -0.24 14.13
CA TYR A 520 8.78 1.07 14.35
C TYR A 520 9.29 2.04 13.29
N VAL A 521 8.36 2.74 12.65
CA VAL A 521 8.66 3.77 11.67
C VAL A 521 7.93 5.04 12.04
N GLU A 522 8.63 6.16 12.09
CA GLU A 522 8.06 7.50 12.21
C GLU A 522 8.51 8.34 11.02
N GLY A 523 7.58 9.01 10.38
CA GLY A 523 7.87 9.79 9.18
C GLY A 523 6.91 10.96 9.02
N LYS A 524 7.15 11.76 7.98
CA LYS A 524 6.28 12.88 7.61
C LYS A 524 5.96 12.79 6.13
N TRP A 525 4.68 12.79 5.79
CA TRP A 525 4.22 12.80 4.41
C TRP A 525 4.74 14.03 3.66
N GLY A 526 5.23 13.82 2.45
CA GLY A 526 5.83 14.88 1.65
C GLY A 526 7.25 15.31 2.06
N SER A 527 7.83 14.69 3.11
CA SER A 527 9.20 14.98 3.58
C SER A 527 9.98 13.68 3.75
N PRO A 528 10.45 13.05 2.67
CA PRO A 528 11.12 11.75 2.72
C PRO A 528 12.41 11.76 3.56
N ASP A 529 12.96 12.93 3.82
CA ASP A 529 14.15 13.10 4.68
C ASP A 529 13.81 13.13 6.17
N PHE A 530 12.54 13.24 6.52
CA PHE A 530 12.06 13.15 7.89
C PHE A 530 11.57 11.72 8.15
N ILE A 531 12.50 10.82 8.45
CA ILE A 531 12.20 9.43 8.73
C ILE A 531 13.02 8.91 9.91
N TRP A 532 12.37 8.21 10.82
CA TRP A 532 12.97 7.45 11.90
C TRP A 532 12.45 6.02 11.81
N CYS A 533 13.35 5.07 11.78
CA CYS A 533 12.98 3.67 11.76
C CYS A 533 13.93 2.89 12.65
N TYR A 534 13.40 2.05 13.50
CA TYR A 534 14.19 1.04 14.20
C TYR A 534 13.40 -0.26 14.29
N GLY A 535 14.12 -1.37 14.30
CA GLY A 535 13.48 -2.67 14.38
C GLY A 535 14.45 -3.79 14.12
N SER A 536 13.92 -4.98 14.04
CA SER A 536 14.66 -6.20 13.77
C SER A 536 13.99 -7.03 12.68
N ALA A 537 14.79 -7.80 11.97
CA ALA A 537 14.31 -8.80 11.03
C ALA A 537 15.11 -10.09 11.19
N LYS A 538 14.43 -11.22 11.15
CA LYS A 538 15.05 -12.55 11.16
C LYS A 538 14.29 -13.49 10.23
N GLY A 539 15.00 -14.40 9.61
CA GLY A 539 14.37 -15.36 8.69
C GLY A 539 15.23 -16.59 8.47
N MET A 540 14.60 -17.58 7.87
CA MET A 540 15.22 -18.84 7.50
C MET A 540 15.07 -19.09 6.00
N ASP A 541 15.99 -19.90 5.44
CA ASP A 541 15.95 -20.32 4.02
C ASP A 541 15.83 -19.16 3.03
N ALA A 542 16.56 -18.08 3.28
CA ALA A 542 16.60 -16.91 2.41
C ALA A 542 17.61 -17.11 1.29
N LEU A 543 17.29 -16.64 0.09
CA LEU A 543 18.26 -16.43 -0.97
C LEU A 543 18.56 -14.93 -1.08
N TYR A 544 19.84 -14.59 -1.19
CA TYR A 544 20.28 -13.24 -1.50
C TYR A 544 21.24 -13.31 -2.69
N ASN A 545 20.90 -12.65 -3.77
CA ASN A 545 21.63 -12.71 -5.05
C ASN A 545 21.97 -14.15 -5.47
N GLY A 546 21.06 -15.11 -5.26
CA GLY A 546 21.22 -16.50 -5.62
C GLY A 546 21.96 -17.39 -4.61
N SER A 547 22.58 -16.81 -3.55
CA SER A 547 23.19 -17.61 -2.49
C SER A 547 22.18 -17.88 -1.37
N LYS A 548 22.13 -19.14 -0.94
CA LYS A 548 21.22 -19.59 0.12
C LYS A 548 21.82 -19.39 1.50
N PHE A 549 21.06 -18.76 2.38
CA PHE A 549 21.34 -18.60 3.80
C PHE A 549 20.29 -19.36 4.60
N ASP A 550 20.75 -20.23 5.50
CA ASP A 550 19.85 -21.02 6.34
C ASP A 550 19.15 -20.16 7.38
N GLU A 551 19.84 -19.13 7.88
CA GLU A 551 19.30 -18.19 8.86
C GLU A 551 19.98 -16.84 8.71
N PHE A 552 19.17 -15.79 8.87
CA PHE A 552 19.68 -14.43 9.01
C PHE A 552 18.94 -13.68 10.11
N SER A 553 19.62 -12.75 10.74
CA SER A 553 19.02 -11.75 11.62
C SER A 553 19.79 -10.43 11.51
N LEU A 554 19.06 -9.33 11.66
CA LEU A 554 19.64 -8.00 11.67
C LEU A 554 18.76 -7.02 12.42
N ASN A 555 19.34 -5.96 12.92
CA ASN A 555 18.66 -4.80 13.45
C ASN A 555 18.85 -3.62 12.52
N VAL A 556 17.82 -2.78 12.41
CA VAL A 556 17.78 -1.61 11.54
C VAL A 556 17.60 -0.36 12.41
N TRP A 557 18.36 0.67 12.10
CA TRP A 557 18.17 2.01 12.63
C TRP A 557 18.32 3.02 11.51
N VAL A 558 17.27 3.78 11.27
CA VAL A 558 17.23 4.86 10.27
C VAL A 558 16.86 6.16 10.97
N ASN A 559 17.58 7.21 10.68
CA ASN A 559 17.21 8.57 11.03
C ASN A 559 17.61 9.52 9.87
N PRO A 560 17.26 10.81 9.89
CA PRO A 560 17.51 11.73 8.79
C PRO A 560 18.97 11.86 8.32
N SER A 561 19.93 11.44 9.15
CA SER A 561 21.35 11.54 8.83
C SER A 561 22.06 10.19 8.66
N ARG A 562 21.38 9.08 8.96
CA ARG A 562 22.02 7.77 9.08
C ARG A 562 21.06 6.62 8.80
N ILE A 563 21.57 5.62 8.09
CA ILE A 563 20.99 4.26 8.05
C ILE A 563 22.04 3.32 8.63
N SER A 564 21.65 2.52 9.60
CA SER A 564 22.52 1.52 10.23
C SER A 564 21.83 0.17 10.23
N LEU A 565 22.50 -0.83 9.69
CA LEU A 565 22.21 -2.24 9.91
C LEU A 565 23.25 -2.74 10.91
N TYR A 566 22.82 -3.22 12.04
CA TYR A 566 23.71 -3.64 13.11
C TYR A 566 23.31 -5.00 13.67
N ASP A 567 24.25 -5.66 14.33
CA ASP A 567 24.11 -7.05 14.78
C ASP A 567 23.61 -7.98 13.67
N ILE A 568 24.13 -7.74 12.45
CA ILE A 568 23.84 -8.62 11.31
C ILE A 568 24.46 -9.97 11.61
N ARG A 569 23.69 -11.03 11.53
CA ARG A 569 24.13 -12.41 11.66
C ARG A 569 23.59 -13.22 10.50
N LEU A 570 24.46 -13.92 9.85
CA LEU A 570 24.16 -14.81 8.74
C LEU A 570 24.71 -16.20 9.06
N ARG A 571 23.94 -17.22 8.75
CA ARG A 571 24.36 -18.61 8.85
C ARG A 571 24.12 -19.31 7.52
N CYS A 572 25.15 -20.01 7.07
CA CYS A 572 25.07 -20.85 5.90
C CYS A 572 25.72 -22.20 6.23
N GLN A 573 24.94 -23.26 6.31
CA GLN A 573 25.37 -24.57 6.82
C GLN A 573 25.98 -24.43 8.22
N ASN A 574 27.26 -24.74 8.38
CA ASN A 574 27.99 -24.63 9.65
C ASN A 574 28.85 -23.35 9.74
N ARG A 575 28.67 -22.40 8.84
CA ARG A 575 29.47 -21.18 8.74
C ARG A 575 28.62 -19.97 9.13
N ASN A 576 29.28 -19.02 9.76
CA ASN A 576 28.62 -17.81 10.24
C ASN A 576 29.33 -16.56 9.71
N ALA A 577 28.53 -15.52 9.51
CA ALA A 577 29.06 -14.16 9.38
C ALA A 577 28.27 -13.22 10.31
N HIS A 578 28.95 -12.20 10.81
CA HIS A 578 28.31 -11.16 11.59
C HIS A 578 28.97 -9.82 11.33
N GLY A 579 28.19 -8.74 11.52
CA GLY A 579 28.76 -7.43 11.27
C GLY A 579 27.76 -6.29 11.38
N ASN A 580 28.24 -5.10 10.99
CA ASN A 580 27.48 -3.86 10.98
C ASN A 580 27.79 -3.11 9.70
N VAL A 581 26.76 -2.46 9.13
CA VAL A 581 26.89 -1.58 7.97
C VAL A 581 26.16 -0.28 8.27
N GLN A 582 26.78 0.85 7.97
CA GLN A 582 26.22 2.16 8.24
C GLN A 582 26.44 3.10 7.07
N TRP A 583 25.38 3.75 6.63
CA TRP A 583 25.40 4.83 5.65
C TRP A 583 25.15 6.16 6.37
N LEU A 584 26.01 7.14 6.15
CA LEU A 584 25.92 8.49 6.70
C LEU A 584 25.53 9.44 5.58
N TYR A 585 24.58 10.29 5.83
CA TYR A 585 24.04 11.26 4.91
C TYR A 585 24.35 12.66 5.39
N GLY A 586 24.76 13.54 4.47
CA GLY A 586 25.03 14.93 4.76
C GLY A 586 23.81 15.83 4.71
N ALA A 587 24.04 17.12 4.48
CA ALA A 587 23.00 18.16 4.47
C ALA A 587 21.89 17.97 3.41
N LYS A 588 22.09 17.04 2.45
CA LYS A 588 21.10 16.72 1.41
C LYS A 588 20.12 15.61 1.80
N GLY A 589 20.14 15.17 3.07
CA GLY A 589 19.26 14.14 3.59
C GLY A 589 19.50 12.75 2.99
N LEU A 590 18.52 11.84 3.12
CA LEU A 590 18.62 10.43 2.71
C LEU A 590 18.60 10.19 1.18
N THR A 591 18.73 11.22 0.36
CA THR A 591 18.76 11.07 -1.10
C THR A 591 20.09 10.59 -1.64
N ARG A 592 21.20 10.98 -0.98
CA ARG A 592 22.58 10.57 -1.33
C ARG A 592 23.42 10.46 -0.08
N PHE A 593 23.99 9.29 0.18
CA PHE A 593 24.94 9.13 1.27
C PHE A 593 26.29 9.84 0.96
N ASP A 594 26.96 10.29 1.99
CA ASP A 594 28.31 10.86 1.92
C ASP A 594 29.36 9.77 2.07
N ARG A 595 29.14 8.89 3.04
CA ARG A 595 30.05 7.79 3.34
C ARG A 595 29.31 6.58 3.89
N GLN A 596 29.88 5.42 3.65
CA GLN A 596 29.47 4.13 4.20
C GLN A 596 30.60 3.56 5.04
N THR A 597 30.29 3.11 6.24
CA THR A 597 31.22 2.34 7.07
C THR A 597 30.70 0.91 7.18
N LEU A 598 31.61 -0.04 7.18
CA LEU A 598 31.31 -1.44 7.36
C LEU A 598 32.31 -2.11 8.31
N PHE A 599 31.81 -3.09 9.06
CA PHE A 599 32.58 -4.01 9.86
C PHE A 599 31.93 -5.38 9.75
N ILE A 600 32.65 -6.37 9.21
CA ILE A 600 32.13 -7.71 8.94
C ILE A 600 33.20 -8.72 9.37
N VAL A 601 32.77 -9.73 10.10
CA VAL A 601 33.52 -10.95 10.40
C VAL A 601 32.78 -12.09 9.73
N SER A 602 33.44 -12.83 8.88
CA SER A 602 32.80 -13.84 8.06
C SER A 602 33.66 -15.11 7.96
N GLY A 603 33.04 -16.24 8.17
CA GLY A 603 33.55 -17.56 7.84
C GLY A 603 32.86 -18.17 6.62
N LEU A 604 32.15 -17.38 5.81
CA LEU A 604 31.43 -17.82 4.61
C LEU A 604 32.40 -18.23 3.48
N SER A 605 31.90 -19.07 2.58
CA SER A 605 32.66 -19.48 1.40
C SER A 605 32.87 -18.29 0.43
N PRO A 606 33.88 -18.36 -0.44
CA PRO A 606 34.08 -17.35 -1.48
C PRO A 606 32.82 -17.06 -2.31
N ALA A 607 32.09 -18.08 -2.74
CA ALA A 607 30.88 -17.91 -3.53
C ALA A 607 29.78 -17.15 -2.78
N GLU A 608 29.62 -17.41 -1.49
CA GLU A 608 28.68 -16.68 -0.63
C GLU A 608 29.11 -15.23 -0.41
N LEU A 609 30.43 -14.97 -0.26
CA LEU A 609 30.97 -13.64 -0.14
C LEU A 609 30.84 -12.83 -1.44
N VAL A 610 31.00 -13.43 -2.58
CA VAL A 610 30.77 -12.82 -3.90
C VAL A 610 29.31 -12.38 -4.03
N SER A 611 28.37 -13.19 -3.59
CA SER A 611 26.94 -12.82 -3.61
C SER A 611 26.62 -11.61 -2.74
N LEU A 612 27.35 -11.40 -1.64
CA LEU A 612 27.20 -10.27 -0.73
C LEU A 612 27.92 -9.01 -1.24
N GLY A 613 29.14 -9.17 -1.77
CA GLY A 613 30.06 -8.07 -2.11
C GLY A 613 30.10 -7.68 -3.59
N GLY A 614 29.47 -8.46 -4.47
CA GLY A 614 29.45 -8.18 -5.89
C GLY A 614 30.76 -8.41 -6.63
N LYS A 615 30.95 -7.69 -7.76
CA LYS A 615 32.06 -7.92 -8.69
C LYS A 615 33.45 -7.69 -8.08
N ASP A 616 33.60 -6.68 -7.24
CA ASP A 616 34.90 -6.35 -6.64
C ASP A 616 35.44 -7.47 -5.75
N VAL A 617 34.54 -8.20 -5.11
CA VAL A 617 34.88 -9.39 -4.30
C VAL A 617 35.19 -10.59 -5.18
N SER A 618 34.50 -10.71 -6.32
CA SER A 618 34.74 -11.79 -7.31
C SER A 618 36.16 -11.76 -7.84
N ASP A 619 36.64 -10.59 -8.21
CA ASP A 619 37.99 -10.41 -8.82
C ASP A 619 39.11 -10.86 -7.86
N ILE A 620 38.89 -10.71 -6.54
CA ILE A 620 39.84 -11.19 -5.52
C ILE A 620 39.92 -12.73 -5.49
N PHE A 621 38.74 -13.39 -5.56
CA PHE A 621 38.67 -14.85 -5.49
C PHE A 621 39.02 -15.58 -6.79
N GLU A 622 39.22 -14.88 -7.90
CA GLU A 622 39.80 -15.45 -9.10
C GLU A 622 41.26 -15.81 -8.88
N VAL A 623 41.99 -14.98 -8.12
CA VAL A 623 43.43 -15.14 -7.85
C VAL A 623 43.70 -16.02 -6.62
N VAL A 624 42.85 -15.93 -5.58
CA VAL A 624 43.06 -16.62 -4.30
C VAL A 624 41.98 -17.71 -4.13
N LYS A 625 42.40 -18.97 -4.13
CA LYS A 625 41.51 -20.14 -3.95
C LYS A 625 41.74 -20.78 -2.59
N PHE A 626 40.68 -20.83 -1.79
CA PHE A 626 40.69 -21.47 -0.47
C PHE A 626 40.10 -22.88 -0.58
N SER A 627 40.75 -23.88 0.02
CA SER A 627 40.23 -25.25 0.12
C SER A 627 39.10 -25.35 1.15
N GLU A 628 39.12 -24.54 2.20
CA GLU A 628 38.07 -24.33 3.16
C GLU A 628 37.86 -22.82 3.34
N PRO A 629 36.64 -22.36 3.63
CA PRO A 629 36.37 -20.96 3.84
C PRO A 629 37.24 -20.36 4.92
N PRO A 630 37.89 -19.23 4.65
CA PRO A 630 38.66 -18.50 5.63
C PRO A 630 37.78 -17.72 6.62
N GLU A 631 38.25 -17.46 7.79
CA GLU A 631 37.71 -16.45 8.68
C GLU A 631 38.29 -15.09 8.32
N ILE A 632 37.43 -14.17 7.86
CA ILE A 632 37.81 -12.84 7.36
C ILE A 632 37.13 -11.77 8.17
N THR A 633 37.88 -10.78 8.62
CA THR A 633 37.36 -9.53 9.21
C THR A 633 37.64 -8.39 8.23
N VAL A 634 36.59 -7.70 7.83
CA VAL A 634 36.64 -6.52 6.98
C VAL A 634 36.10 -5.32 7.72
N SER A 635 36.87 -4.25 7.77
CA SER A 635 36.37 -2.94 8.19
C SER A 635 36.72 -1.91 7.13
N GLY A 636 35.79 -1.01 6.85
CA GLY A 636 36.02 -0.09 5.76
C GLY A 636 35.21 1.20 5.85
N LEU A 637 35.67 2.18 5.10
CA LEU A 637 35.02 3.45 4.85
C LEU A 637 35.01 3.69 3.34
N MET A 638 33.83 3.66 2.77
CA MET A 638 33.56 4.01 1.37
C MET A 638 32.98 5.42 1.30
N ARG A 639 33.35 6.18 0.31
CA ARG A 639 32.85 7.54 0.06
C ARG A 639 32.02 7.55 -1.21
N ASN A 640 30.93 8.29 -1.19
CA ASN A 640 30.14 8.47 -2.41
C ASN A 640 30.90 9.40 -3.36
N PRO A 641 31.27 8.95 -4.57
CA PRO A 641 32.01 9.78 -5.52
C PRO A 641 31.30 11.11 -5.84
N ALA A 642 29.97 11.11 -5.85
CA ALA A 642 29.18 12.32 -6.13
C ALA A 642 29.23 13.37 -4.99
N ASN A 643 29.63 12.97 -3.78
CA ASN A 643 29.71 13.82 -2.59
C ASN A 643 31.16 13.90 -2.04
N ASN A 644 32.16 13.53 -2.85
CA ASN A 644 33.58 13.53 -2.50
C ASN A 644 34.35 14.48 -3.42
N PRO A 645 34.18 15.83 -3.27
CA PRO A 645 34.82 16.80 -4.14
C PRO A 645 36.34 16.78 -4.04
N ASP A 646 36.88 16.43 -2.87
CA ASP A 646 38.34 16.34 -2.61
C ASP A 646 38.93 15.01 -3.11
N ASN A 647 38.11 14.16 -3.72
CA ASN A 647 38.51 12.84 -4.22
C ASN A 647 39.28 11.99 -3.19
N LEU A 648 38.90 12.10 -1.92
CA LEU A 648 39.49 11.32 -0.85
C LEU A 648 39.27 9.81 -1.10
N PRO A 649 40.29 8.98 -0.83
CA PRO A 649 40.19 7.54 -1.09
C PRO A 649 39.21 6.82 -0.16
N ASP A 650 38.68 5.69 -0.64
CA ASP A 650 38.04 4.69 0.19
C ASP A 650 39.12 3.96 1.00
N ILE A 651 38.82 3.55 2.22
CA ILE A 651 39.77 2.89 3.12
C ILE A 651 39.18 1.56 3.54
N PHE A 652 39.91 0.49 3.32
CA PHE A 652 39.56 -0.86 3.78
C PHE A 652 40.71 -1.45 4.59
N ASN A 653 40.36 -2.08 5.69
CA ASN A 653 41.22 -2.96 6.43
C ASN A 653 40.63 -4.36 6.38
N VAL A 654 41.42 -5.32 5.95
CA VAL A 654 41.04 -6.71 5.83
C VAL A 654 42.04 -7.55 6.60
N SER A 655 41.57 -8.36 7.53
CA SER A 655 42.43 -9.36 8.16
C SER A 655 41.76 -10.72 8.04
N GLY A 656 42.54 -11.75 7.94
CA GLY A 656 41.97 -13.09 7.75
C GLY A 656 42.88 -14.19 8.25
N PHE A 657 42.26 -15.36 8.49
CA PHE A 657 42.89 -16.59 8.86
C PHE A 657 42.28 -17.76 8.05
N ALA A 658 43.13 -18.41 7.25
CA ALA A 658 42.77 -19.63 6.50
C ALA A 658 43.60 -20.79 7.06
N PRO A 659 43.03 -21.64 7.92
CA PRO A 659 43.75 -22.73 8.60
C PRO A 659 44.16 -23.87 7.66
N LYS A 660 43.52 -23.98 6.53
CA LYS A 660 43.76 -25.02 5.52
C LYS A 660 44.49 -24.45 4.31
N GLN A 661 44.62 -25.28 3.30
CA GLN A 661 45.29 -24.95 2.08
C GLN A 661 44.63 -23.75 1.36
N THR A 662 45.49 -22.77 1.09
CA THR A 662 45.19 -21.60 0.24
C THR A 662 46.12 -21.63 -0.96
N ARG A 663 45.53 -21.53 -2.15
CA ARG A 663 46.28 -21.47 -3.41
C ARG A 663 46.26 -20.07 -3.98
N ILE A 664 47.40 -19.50 -4.21
CA ILE A 664 47.55 -18.24 -4.95
C ILE A 664 48.37 -18.58 -6.21
N GLU A 665 47.68 -18.61 -7.35
CA GLU A 665 48.21 -19.15 -8.60
C GLU A 665 48.79 -20.54 -8.41
N THR A 666 50.13 -20.68 -8.47
CA THR A 666 50.84 -21.96 -8.29
C THR A 666 51.29 -22.17 -6.85
N ALA A 667 51.34 -21.13 -6.02
CA ALA A 667 51.79 -21.23 -4.64
C ALA A 667 50.71 -21.84 -3.74
N VAL A 668 51.11 -22.82 -2.96
CA VAL A 668 50.24 -23.51 -1.98
C VAL A 668 50.69 -23.11 -0.58
N LEU A 669 49.83 -22.40 0.13
CA LEU A 669 50.05 -21.90 1.48
C LEU A 669 49.16 -22.65 2.46
N GLN A 670 49.60 -22.79 3.72
CA GLN A 670 48.81 -23.34 4.81
C GLN A 670 48.87 -22.38 5.99
N ASN A 671 47.87 -22.43 6.86
CA ASN A 671 47.76 -21.56 8.06
C ASN A 671 47.95 -20.06 7.74
N LEU A 672 47.43 -19.61 6.58
CA LEU A 672 47.58 -18.22 6.15
C LEU A 672 46.87 -17.25 7.08
N ARG A 673 47.64 -16.33 7.66
CA ARG A 673 47.16 -15.15 8.38
C ARG A 673 47.62 -13.91 7.65
N PHE A 674 46.70 -12.95 7.48
CA PHE A 674 47.08 -11.72 6.79
C PHE A 674 46.36 -10.52 7.36
N SER A 675 47.00 -9.35 7.25
CA SER A 675 46.38 -8.06 7.51
C SER A 675 46.74 -7.12 6.35
N ALA A 676 45.69 -6.61 5.71
CA ALA A 676 45.82 -5.76 4.53
C ALA A 676 45.06 -4.45 4.72
N LYS A 677 45.56 -3.39 4.14
CA LYS A 677 44.89 -2.09 4.01
C LYS A 677 44.86 -1.71 2.55
N SER A 678 43.74 -1.18 2.14
CA SER A 678 43.55 -0.70 0.78
C SER A 678 42.90 0.66 0.77
N ASP A 679 43.44 1.57 -0.01
CA ASP A 679 42.72 2.72 -0.54
C ASP A 679 42.70 2.63 -2.09
N LYS A 680 42.09 3.52 -2.77
CA LYS A 680 41.98 3.44 -4.26
C LYS A 680 43.32 3.50 -5.01
N ILE A 681 44.37 3.94 -4.32
CA ILE A 681 45.68 4.22 -4.89
C ILE A 681 46.66 3.17 -4.41
N LEU A 682 46.63 2.86 -3.12
CA LEU A 682 47.57 2.02 -2.42
C LEU A 682 46.88 0.85 -1.76
N THR A 683 47.32 -0.35 -2.03
CA THR A 683 46.91 -1.55 -1.30
C THR A 683 48.16 -2.15 -0.65
N SER A 684 48.13 -2.29 0.68
CA SER A 684 49.26 -2.92 1.39
C SER A 684 48.75 -4.16 2.14
N VAL A 685 49.52 -5.25 2.08
CA VAL A 685 49.49 -6.34 3.03
C VAL A 685 50.60 -6.08 4.00
N ASP A 686 50.26 -5.55 5.17
CA ASP A 686 51.27 -5.12 6.17
C ASP A 686 51.90 -6.33 6.88
N GLU A 687 51.11 -7.40 7.02
CA GLU A 687 51.58 -8.65 7.63
C GLU A 687 50.89 -9.83 6.92
N ALA A 688 51.65 -10.76 6.43
CA ALA A 688 51.17 -12.07 6.03
C ALA A 688 52.10 -13.11 6.66
N SER A 689 51.50 -14.11 7.29
CA SER A 689 52.22 -15.21 7.94
C SER A 689 51.58 -16.52 7.50
N PHE A 690 52.35 -17.45 7.00
CA PHE A 690 51.86 -18.69 6.45
C PHE A 690 52.90 -19.80 6.48
N GLU A 691 52.47 -21.00 6.39
CA GLU A 691 53.30 -22.16 6.14
C GLU A 691 53.44 -22.35 4.61
N PHE A 692 54.67 -22.48 4.16
CA PHE A 692 55.01 -22.64 2.78
C PHE A 692 56.17 -23.63 2.61
N CYS A 693 55.97 -24.63 1.74
CA CYS A 693 56.92 -25.68 1.53
C CYS A 693 57.41 -26.36 2.84
N GLY A 694 56.50 -26.62 3.79
CA GLY A 694 56.82 -27.22 5.07
C GLY A 694 57.54 -26.30 6.07
N GLY A 695 57.84 -25.07 5.72
CA GLY A 695 58.47 -24.04 6.56
C GLY A 695 57.49 -22.93 6.90
N HIS A 696 57.93 -21.94 7.64
CA HIS A 696 57.19 -20.75 8.01
C HIS A 696 57.67 -19.55 7.21
N ALA A 697 56.69 -18.78 6.69
CA ALA A 697 57.02 -17.58 5.94
C ALA A 697 56.21 -16.39 6.45
N ASP A 698 56.85 -15.23 6.48
CA ASP A 698 56.24 -13.92 6.74
C ASP A 698 56.47 -13.03 5.51
N GLY A 699 55.47 -12.23 5.15
CA GLY A 699 55.56 -11.37 3.98
C GLY A 699 54.86 -10.04 4.14
N LYS A 700 55.25 -9.07 3.34
CA LYS A 700 54.58 -7.79 3.18
C LYS A 700 54.55 -7.47 1.70
N ILE A 701 53.46 -6.86 1.23
CA ILE A 701 53.37 -6.37 -0.14
C ILE A 701 52.62 -5.06 -0.15
N THR A 702 53.10 -4.13 -0.95
CA THR A 702 52.42 -2.87 -1.23
C THR A 702 52.18 -2.78 -2.73
N LEU A 703 50.95 -2.51 -3.12
CA LEU A 703 50.55 -2.30 -4.49
C LEU A 703 50.13 -0.85 -4.68
N GLU A 704 50.74 -0.14 -5.61
CA GLU A 704 50.46 1.27 -5.89
C GLU A 704 50.02 1.44 -7.34
N LYS A 705 48.89 2.07 -7.56
CA LYS A 705 48.43 2.45 -8.90
C LYS A 705 49.01 3.80 -9.26
N LYS A 706 50.00 3.86 -10.17
CA LYS A 706 50.64 5.07 -10.64
C LYS A 706 50.73 5.10 -12.16
N ASP A 707 50.33 6.20 -12.77
CA ASP A 707 50.37 6.42 -14.22
C ASP A 707 49.73 5.30 -15.09
N GLY A 708 48.66 4.67 -14.54
CA GLY A 708 47.94 3.56 -15.22
C GLY A 708 48.60 2.20 -15.04
N LYS A 709 49.74 2.11 -14.38
CA LYS A 709 50.47 0.89 -14.01
C LYS A 709 50.19 0.50 -12.58
N MET A 710 50.24 -0.78 -12.29
CA MET A 710 50.15 -1.34 -10.93
C MET A 710 51.59 -1.72 -10.47
N LEU A 711 52.21 -0.88 -9.66
CA LEU A 711 53.53 -1.12 -9.12
C LEU A 711 53.41 -1.91 -7.82
N PHE A 712 54.33 -2.84 -7.59
CA PHE A 712 54.41 -3.57 -6.32
C PHE A 712 55.78 -3.37 -5.66
N ASP A 713 55.77 -3.40 -4.32
CA ASP A 713 56.90 -3.49 -3.43
C ASP A 713 56.66 -4.60 -2.41
N ALA A 714 57.35 -5.71 -2.55
CA ALA A 714 57.11 -6.93 -1.76
C ALA A 714 58.37 -7.30 -0.96
N SER A 715 58.17 -7.76 0.24
CA SER A 715 59.25 -8.38 1.01
C SER A 715 58.76 -9.65 1.72
N ALA A 716 59.54 -10.68 1.68
CA ALA A 716 59.25 -11.95 2.30
C ALA A 716 60.47 -12.49 3.07
N LYS A 717 60.17 -13.17 4.18
CA LYS A 717 61.11 -13.94 4.96
C LYS A 717 60.57 -15.32 5.17
N ALA A 718 61.24 -16.31 4.69
CA ALA A 718 60.86 -17.69 4.90
C ALA A 718 61.96 -18.44 5.65
N SER A 719 61.53 -19.37 6.50
CA SER A 719 62.47 -20.14 7.35
C SER A 719 62.06 -21.61 7.40
N LYS A 720 63.06 -22.45 7.39
CA LYS A 720 62.92 -23.91 7.51
C LYS A 720 62.04 -24.54 6.41
N MET A 721 62.01 -23.95 5.24
CA MET A 721 61.28 -24.53 4.11
C MET A 721 62.02 -25.85 3.70
N ASN A 722 61.21 -26.83 3.30
CA ASN A 722 61.73 -28.09 2.76
C ASN A 722 62.30 -27.83 1.34
N GLN A 723 63.54 -28.18 1.15
CA GLN A 723 64.22 -27.96 -0.13
C GLN A 723 63.53 -28.59 -1.31
N ALA A 724 63.08 -29.84 -1.16
CA ALA A 724 62.46 -30.58 -2.25
C ALA A 724 61.12 -29.99 -2.68
N GLU A 725 60.30 -29.55 -1.71
CA GLU A 725 59.03 -28.87 -1.97
C GLU A 725 59.24 -27.50 -2.57
N PHE A 726 60.20 -26.74 -2.08
CA PHE A 726 60.57 -25.41 -2.60
C PHE A 726 61.11 -25.51 -4.05
N THR A 727 61.93 -26.48 -4.33
CA THR A 727 62.39 -26.74 -5.69
C THR A 727 61.25 -27.13 -6.65
N LYS A 728 60.36 -27.98 -6.19
CA LYS A 728 59.15 -28.33 -6.97
C LYS A 728 58.34 -27.06 -7.28
N PHE A 729 58.15 -26.18 -6.32
CA PHE A 729 57.47 -24.89 -6.50
C PHE A 729 58.15 -24.03 -7.57
N LEU A 730 59.46 -23.89 -7.50
CA LEU A 730 60.24 -23.09 -8.50
C LEU A 730 60.09 -23.66 -9.92
N ILE A 731 60.02 -24.96 -10.07
CA ILE A 731 59.82 -25.59 -11.38
C ILE A 731 58.40 -25.28 -11.93
N THR A 732 57.39 -25.11 -11.05
CA THR A 732 56.03 -24.75 -11.48
C THR A 732 55.91 -23.30 -11.90
N LEU A 733 56.83 -22.43 -11.59
CA LEU A 733 56.88 -21.03 -12.04
C LEU A 733 57.44 -20.87 -13.47
N ASP A 734 57.96 -21.97 -14.06
CA ASP A 734 58.51 -21.96 -15.41
C ASP A 734 57.39 -21.85 -16.46
N PRO A 735 57.28 -20.70 -17.18
CA PRO A 735 56.19 -20.49 -18.17
C PRO A 735 56.37 -21.32 -19.46
N SER A 736 57.55 -21.99 -19.67
CA SER A 736 57.87 -22.74 -20.86
C SER A 736 57.30 -24.21 -20.88
N LYS A 737 56.79 -24.69 -19.77
CA LYS A 737 56.09 -25.97 -19.68
C LYS A 737 54.63 -25.79 -19.80
N ASP A 738 54.09 -25.81 -21.03
CA ASP A 738 52.69 -26.10 -21.28
C ASP A 738 52.35 -27.40 -20.51
N LEU A 739 51.35 -27.28 -19.63
CA LEU A 739 50.77 -28.41 -18.86
C LEU A 739 50.09 -29.37 -19.79
N GLU A 740 50.81 -30.11 -20.59
CA GLU A 740 50.34 -31.38 -21.10
C GLU A 740 50.42 -32.40 -19.95
N ASP A 741 49.27 -32.93 -19.60
CA ASP A 741 49.04 -33.99 -18.62
C ASP A 741 49.06 -33.65 -17.12
N SER A 742 48.07 -32.89 -16.65
CA SER A 742 47.49 -33.13 -15.36
C SER A 742 45.99 -33.42 -15.50
N GLU A 743 45.63 -34.73 -15.52
CA GLU A 743 44.29 -35.17 -15.35
C GLU A 743 43.72 -34.54 -14.06
N GLU A 744 42.78 -33.58 -14.21
CA GLU A 744 41.95 -33.09 -13.13
C GLU A 744 41.07 -34.24 -12.63
N PRO A 745 40.92 -34.44 -11.34
CA PRO A 745 39.78 -35.19 -10.83
C PRO A 745 38.53 -34.34 -11.05
N SER A 746 37.79 -34.65 -12.11
CA SER A 746 36.49 -34.11 -12.44
C SER A 746 35.50 -34.26 -11.29
N GLY A 747 35.43 -33.32 -10.42
CA GLY A 747 34.31 -33.08 -9.52
C GLY A 747 33.25 -32.23 -10.26
N GLN A 748 32.24 -32.93 -10.74
CA GLN A 748 31.07 -32.33 -11.34
C GLN A 748 30.46 -31.23 -10.42
N VAL A 749 30.62 -29.97 -10.75
CA VAL A 749 29.68 -28.90 -10.39
C VAL A 749 29.66 -27.91 -11.57
N GLY A 750 28.65 -27.98 -12.38
CA GLY A 750 28.47 -26.95 -13.39
C GLY A 750 27.68 -27.34 -14.61
N ALA A 751 26.44 -27.83 -14.44
CA ALA A 751 25.45 -27.79 -15.54
C ALA A 751 24.03 -28.01 -15.00
N ALA A 752 23.38 -26.97 -14.55
CA ALA A 752 21.93 -26.98 -14.39
C ALA A 752 21.38 -25.57 -14.58
N LEU A 753 21.38 -25.09 -15.81
CA LEU A 753 20.51 -24.04 -16.26
C LEU A 753 20.27 -24.17 -17.76
N LYS A 754 19.29 -25.04 -18.11
CA LYS A 754 18.35 -24.82 -19.23
C LYS A 754 17.38 -25.99 -19.34
N GLY A 755 16.12 -25.68 -19.18
CA GLY A 755 15.03 -26.21 -20.02
C GLY A 755 14.21 -27.33 -19.45
N THR A 756 13.03 -26.96 -19.04
CA THR A 756 11.76 -27.59 -19.43
C THR A 756 11.49 -29.05 -19.14
N GLY A 757 10.54 -29.32 -18.28
CA GLY A 757 9.31 -30.04 -18.61
C GLY A 757 9.34 -31.55 -18.59
N GLU A 758 8.45 -32.02 -17.76
CA GLU A 758 7.63 -33.22 -17.92
C GLU A 758 8.16 -34.61 -17.51
N ASN A 759 7.44 -35.05 -16.50
CA ASN A 759 6.82 -36.37 -16.32
C ASN A 759 7.62 -37.60 -15.82
N LEU A 760 7.22 -37.95 -14.59
CA LEU A 760 6.51 -39.19 -14.20
C LEU A 760 7.32 -40.50 -14.04
N GLN A 761 7.11 -41.01 -12.84
CA GLN A 761 6.91 -42.42 -12.44
C GLN A 761 8.12 -43.32 -12.14
N ALA A 762 8.29 -43.53 -10.85
CA ALA A 762 7.99 -44.76 -10.09
C ALA A 762 8.74 -46.05 -10.47
N ALA A 763 9.15 -46.70 -9.40
CA ALA A 763 9.34 -48.09 -9.16
C ALA A 763 10.81 -48.58 -9.12
N ASP A 764 11.25 -48.86 -7.95
CA ASP A 764 11.11 -50.09 -7.18
C ASP A 764 12.26 -51.12 -7.39
N THR A 765 12.94 -51.35 -6.25
CA THR A 765 13.51 -52.59 -5.71
C THR A 765 14.53 -53.42 -6.49
N ARG A 766 15.49 -53.81 -5.70
CA ARG A 766 16.09 -55.12 -5.47
C ARG A 766 17.55 -55.35 -5.89
N THR A 767 18.36 -55.48 -4.85
CA THR A 767 19.25 -56.63 -4.49
C THR A 767 20.01 -57.36 -5.59
N GLY A 768 21.31 -57.54 -5.33
CA GLY A 768 22.02 -58.68 -5.88
C GLY A 768 23.53 -58.58 -5.95
N LYS A 769 24.16 -59.02 -4.92
CA LYS A 769 25.40 -59.81 -4.76
C LYS A 769 26.32 -60.11 -5.97
N SER A 770 27.59 -59.88 -5.65
CA SER A 770 28.75 -60.75 -5.84
C SER A 770 29.36 -60.94 -7.24
N GLY A 771 30.68 -60.84 -7.25
CA GLY A 771 31.48 -61.51 -8.25
C GLY A 771 32.86 -60.91 -8.52
N VAL A 772 33.78 -61.34 -7.75
CA VAL A 772 35.22 -61.45 -7.97
C VAL A 772 35.61 -61.47 -9.46
N THR A 773 36.57 -60.67 -9.86
CA THR A 773 37.78 -61.07 -10.54
C THR A 773 38.91 -60.05 -10.45
N ASN A 774 39.97 -60.44 -9.74
CA ASN A 774 41.30 -59.89 -9.82
C ASN A 774 41.88 -60.02 -11.20
N SER A 775 42.61 -59.11 -11.76
CA SER A 775 44.02 -59.14 -12.10
C SER A 775 44.37 -58.14 -13.19
N LYS A 776 45.55 -57.57 -13.04
CA LYS A 776 46.30 -56.67 -13.96
C LYS A 776 46.12 -55.18 -13.82
N LYS A 777 46.69 -54.69 -12.72
CA LYS A 777 47.21 -53.30 -12.65
C LYS A 777 48.32 -53.18 -11.59
N GLU A 778 49.14 -54.19 -11.45
CA GLU A 778 50.32 -54.18 -10.51
C GLU A 778 51.61 -53.76 -11.15
N GLY A 779 51.63 -53.22 -12.34
CA GLY A 779 52.84 -52.93 -13.09
C GLY A 779 53.24 -51.47 -13.18
N ALA A 780 52.35 -50.51 -12.89
CA ALA A 780 52.60 -49.07 -13.03
C ALA A 780 52.87 -48.33 -11.70
N GLU A 781 52.39 -48.84 -10.58
CA GLU A 781 52.57 -48.23 -9.25
C GLU A 781 53.94 -48.49 -8.60
N ARG A 782 54.75 -49.35 -9.18
CA ARG A 782 56.09 -49.64 -8.62
C ARG A 782 57.22 -48.75 -9.14
N ARG A 783 56.97 -47.90 -10.11
CA ARG A 783 58.02 -46.98 -10.60
C ARG A 783 57.97 -45.58 -9.96
N GLU A 784 56.90 -45.18 -9.36
CA GLU A 784 56.78 -43.87 -8.70
C GLU A 784 57.05 -43.90 -7.18
N LYS A 785 56.95 -45.05 -6.50
CA LYS A 785 57.26 -45.22 -5.08
C LYS A 785 58.75 -45.35 -4.73
N GLY A 786 59.63 -45.34 -5.69
CA GLY A 786 61.08 -45.52 -5.49
C GLY A 786 61.85 -44.23 -5.35
N PHE A 787 61.24 -43.06 -5.43
CA PHE A 787 61.99 -41.81 -5.49
C PHE A 787 61.76 -40.85 -4.28
N LEU A 788 60.92 -41.21 -3.33
CA LEU A 788 60.57 -40.39 -2.18
C LEU A 788 60.74 -41.09 -0.81
N ASP A 789 61.67 -41.98 -0.66
CA ASP A 789 61.88 -42.66 0.62
C ASP A 789 63.22 -42.22 1.23
N GLY A 790 63.15 -41.41 2.32
CA GLY A 790 64.00 -41.46 3.52
C GLY A 790 65.34 -40.72 3.51
N GLY A 791 65.49 -39.60 2.80
CA GLY A 791 66.62 -38.69 3.14
C GLY A 791 66.09 -37.45 3.83
N GLU A 792 66.68 -36.94 4.91
CA GLU A 792 66.37 -35.67 5.47
C GLU A 792 66.54 -34.58 4.40
N SER A 793 65.42 -34.01 3.92
CA SER A 793 65.44 -32.95 2.90
C SER A 793 66.08 -31.69 3.52
N GLY A 794 66.99 -31.04 2.79
CA GLY A 794 67.59 -29.82 3.23
C GLY A 794 66.55 -28.74 3.63
N LEU A 795 66.99 -27.82 4.49
CA LEU A 795 66.15 -26.70 4.94
C LEU A 795 66.62 -25.40 4.26
N VAL A 796 65.67 -24.64 3.72
CA VAL A 796 65.89 -23.35 3.10
C VAL A 796 65.42 -22.23 4.03
N ASP A 797 66.25 -21.25 4.30
CA ASP A 797 65.91 -19.97 4.89
C ASP A 797 66.15 -18.88 3.82
N MET A 798 65.16 -17.99 3.60
CA MET A 798 65.28 -16.97 2.56
C MET A 798 64.67 -15.64 3.02
N THR A 799 65.30 -14.56 2.65
CA THR A 799 64.73 -13.21 2.70
C THR A 799 64.77 -12.65 1.29
N LEU A 800 63.69 -12.01 0.86
CA LEU A 800 63.58 -11.43 -0.47
C LEU A 800 62.80 -10.13 -0.40
N SER A 801 63.31 -9.11 -1.12
CA SER A 801 62.57 -7.86 -1.37
C SER A 801 62.57 -7.66 -2.89
N LEU A 802 61.37 -7.40 -3.43
CA LEU A 802 61.12 -7.34 -4.87
C LEU A 802 60.21 -6.16 -5.19
N LYS A 803 60.58 -5.40 -6.26
CA LYS A 803 59.77 -4.25 -6.73
C LYS A 803 59.64 -4.34 -8.22
N GLY A 804 58.46 -4.01 -8.74
CA GLY A 804 58.23 -4.06 -10.17
C GLY A 804 56.81 -3.63 -10.56
N ASP A 805 56.48 -3.93 -11.82
CA ASP A 805 55.13 -3.77 -12.36
C ASP A 805 54.44 -5.13 -12.33
N VAL A 806 53.22 -5.18 -11.84
CA VAL A 806 52.41 -6.43 -11.78
C VAL A 806 52.21 -7.04 -13.18
N ALA A 807 52.14 -6.17 -14.19
CA ALA A 807 51.97 -6.60 -15.59
C ALA A 807 53.27 -7.15 -16.22
N ASP A 808 54.41 -6.93 -15.52
CA ASP A 808 55.70 -7.32 -16.05
C ASP A 808 56.61 -7.73 -14.88
N ILE A 809 56.20 -8.81 -14.21
CA ILE A 809 56.94 -9.36 -13.06
C ILE A 809 58.33 -9.84 -13.45
N ALA A 810 58.50 -10.29 -14.70
CA ALA A 810 59.78 -10.78 -15.21
C ALA A 810 60.90 -9.73 -15.15
N HIS A 811 60.64 -8.46 -15.29
CA HIS A 811 61.61 -7.36 -15.23
C HIS A 811 61.66 -6.70 -13.84
N SER A 812 61.17 -7.34 -12.80
CA SER A 812 61.24 -6.82 -11.44
C SER A 812 62.68 -6.69 -10.95
N VAL A 813 62.87 -5.77 -10.01
CA VAL A 813 64.18 -5.56 -9.36
C VAL A 813 64.07 -5.93 -7.91
N GLY A 814 65.01 -6.74 -7.42
CA GLY A 814 65.00 -7.22 -6.05
C GLY A 814 66.33 -7.58 -5.47
N SER A 815 66.35 -7.77 -4.16
CA SER A 815 67.52 -8.27 -3.43
C SER A 815 67.11 -9.12 -2.25
N GLY A 816 67.93 -10.01 -1.88
CA GLY A 816 67.63 -10.92 -0.77
C GLY A 816 68.87 -11.68 -0.27
N HIS A 817 68.57 -12.70 0.50
CA HIS A 817 69.57 -13.60 1.01
C HIS A 817 68.94 -14.98 1.15
N ALA A 818 69.62 -16.00 0.68
CA ALA A 818 69.18 -17.38 0.78
C ALA A 818 70.22 -18.24 1.51
N THR A 819 69.77 -19.06 2.43
CA THR A 819 70.60 -20.01 3.16
C THR A 819 69.97 -21.38 3.07
N LEU A 820 70.73 -22.36 2.69
CA LEU A 820 70.34 -23.75 2.60
C LEU A 820 71.16 -24.57 3.60
N LYS A 821 70.53 -25.30 4.48
CA LYS A 821 71.14 -26.13 5.52
C LYS A 821 70.88 -27.60 5.17
N ASN A 822 71.90 -28.41 5.36
CA ASN A 822 71.89 -29.85 5.06
C ASN A 822 71.33 -30.17 3.66
N PRO A 823 71.82 -29.50 2.61
CA PRO A 823 71.24 -29.64 1.28
C PRO A 823 71.51 -31.01 0.70
N ASP A 824 70.43 -31.62 0.18
CA ASP A 824 70.55 -32.77 -0.70
C ASP A 824 70.80 -32.25 -2.12
N LEU A 825 71.99 -31.88 -2.43
CA LEU A 825 72.37 -31.30 -3.71
C LEU A 825 72.25 -32.28 -4.87
N MET A 826 72.17 -33.59 -4.62
CA MET A 826 71.95 -34.58 -5.63
C MET A 826 70.54 -34.56 -6.26
N LYS A 827 69.59 -33.95 -5.58
CA LYS A 827 68.17 -33.83 -6.03
C LYS A 827 67.85 -32.49 -6.73
N LEU A 828 68.76 -31.51 -6.69
CA LEU A 828 68.61 -30.27 -7.44
C LEU A 828 69.18 -30.47 -8.84
N ASN A 829 68.32 -30.36 -9.92
CA ASN A 829 68.82 -30.45 -11.30
C ASN A 829 69.96 -29.51 -11.61
N MET A 830 69.92 -28.32 -11.06
CA MET A 830 70.97 -27.27 -11.15
C MET A 830 72.30 -27.74 -10.57
N PHE A 831 72.27 -28.53 -9.50
CA PHE A 831 73.49 -29.12 -8.90
C PHE A 831 73.79 -30.54 -9.36
N GLY A 832 72.89 -31.23 -10.03
CA GLY A 832 73.13 -32.49 -10.70
C GLY A 832 74.16 -32.40 -11.81
N VAL A 833 74.32 -31.19 -12.42
CA VAL A 833 75.39 -30.84 -13.30
C VAL A 833 76.73 -30.80 -12.55
N LEU A 834 76.78 -30.14 -11.39
CA LEU A 834 77.96 -30.15 -10.49
C LEU A 834 78.26 -31.55 -10.01
N SER A 835 77.33 -32.34 -9.69
CA SER A 835 77.55 -33.78 -9.29
C SER A 835 78.13 -34.59 -10.43
N ARG A 836 77.73 -34.36 -11.67
CA ARG A 836 78.31 -34.98 -12.84
C ARG A 836 79.75 -34.49 -13.04
N ALA A 837 80.02 -33.23 -12.78
CA ALA A 837 81.35 -32.62 -12.80
C ALA A 837 82.25 -33.25 -11.73
N PHE A 838 81.75 -33.39 -10.54
CA PHE A 838 82.53 -34.08 -9.48
C PHE A 838 82.71 -35.55 -9.70
N ALA A 839 81.83 -36.24 -10.29
CA ALA A 839 81.94 -37.64 -10.69
C ALA A 839 83.07 -37.82 -11.75
N ALA A 840 83.20 -36.88 -12.69
CA ALA A 840 84.23 -36.84 -13.70
C ALA A 840 85.63 -36.64 -13.08
N LEU A 841 85.82 -36.02 -11.95
CA LEU A 841 87.10 -35.79 -11.22
C LEU A 841 87.57 -37.05 -10.49
N ARG A 842 86.82 -38.20 -10.50
CA ARG A 842 87.16 -39.39 -9.71
C ARG A 842 87.46 -39.13 -8.24
N LEU A 843 86.98 -38.04 -7.69
CA LEU A 843 87.12 -37.73 -6.26
C LEU A 843 86.29 -38.70 -5.50
N PRO A 844 86.72 -39.28 -4.40
CA PRO A 844 85.87 -40.13 -3.57
C PRO A 844 84.82 -39.26 -2.87
N LEU A 845 83.66 -39.05 -3.58
CA LEU A 845 82.59 -38.15 -3.16
C LEU A 845 81.93 -38.59 -1.85
N GLY A 846 82.18 -39.78 -1.37
CA GLY A 846 81.71 -40.22 -0.09
C GLY A 846 82.25 -39.53 1.17
N THR A 847 83.13 -38.59 1.02
CA THR A 847 83.77 -37.89 2.14
C THR A 847 83.58 -36.39 2.15
N PHE A 848 82.91 -35.80 1.17
CA PHE A 848 82.64 -34.38 1.06
C PHE A 848 81.17 -34.10 1.17
N GLU A 849 80.61 -33.94 2.36
CA GLU A 849 79.28 -33.58 2.62
C GLU A 849 79.09 -32.05 2.65
N ILE A 850 78.21 -31.49 1.81
CA ILE A 850 77.93 -30.07 1.88
C ILE A 850 76.80 -29.94 2.91
N THR A 851 77.01 -29.21 3.98
CA THR A 851 76.10 -29.00 5.09
C THR A 851 75.36 -27.66 5.03
N TYR A 852 75.87 -26.74 4.22
CA TYR A 852 75.28 -25.43 4.03
C TYR A 852 75.59 -24.81 2.67
N ALA A 853 74.61 -24.00 2.17
CA ALA A 853 74.83 -23.05 1.09
C ALA A 853 74.19 -21.68 1.47
N ASN A 854 74.92 -20.64 1.10
CA ASN A 854 74.48 -19.29 1.49
C ASN A 854 74.89 -18.31 0.37
N SER A 855 74.00 -17.37 0.06
CA SER A 855 74.31 -16.29 -0.90
C SER A 855 73.30 -15.12 -0.73
N ALA A 856 73.84 -13.93 -1.02
CA ALA A 856 72.98 -12.84 -1.38
C ALA A 856 72.27 -13.15 -2.69
N VAL A 857 71.07 -12.63 -2.89
CA VAL A 857 70.24 -12.78 -4.08
C VAL A 857 70.01 -11.39 -4.67
N ARG A 858 70.25 -11.20 -5.94
CA ARG A 858 69.85 -9.99 -6.67
C ARG A 858 68.98 -10.40 -7.84
N ILE A 859 67.94 -9.64 -8.10
CA ILE A 859 67.02 -9.88 -9.21
C ILE A 859 66.95 -8.59 -10.03
N HIS A 860 67.20 -8.64 -11.30
CA HIS A 860 67.04 -7.52 -12.20
C HIS A 860 66.87 -8.01 -13.65
N GLY A 861 65.96 -7.38 -14.40
CA GLY A 861 65.80 -7.63 -15.83
C GLY A 861 65.59 -9.06 -16.27
N GLY A 862 64.97 -9.87 -15.40
CA GLY A 862 64.73 -11.29 -15.66
C GLY A 862 65.87 -12.20 -15.23
N VAL A 863 66.90 -11.64 -14.58
CA VAL A 863 68.05 -12.40 -14.12
C VAL A 863 68.07 -12.45 -12.62
N VAL A 864 68.28 -13.65 -12.05
CA VAL A 864 68.56 -13.88 -10.63
C VAL A 864 70.02 -14.15 -10.46
N GLU A 865 70.71 -13.27 -9.71
CA GLU A 865 72.14 -13.38 -9.43
C GLU A 865 72.38 -13.81 -7.98
N PHE A 866 73.40 -14.64 -7.81
CA PHE A 866 73.98 -15.10 -6.55
C PHE A 866 75.49 -14.64 -6.49
N PRO A 867 75.70 -13.35 -6.18
CA PRO A 867 77.04 -12.77 -6.39
C PRO A 867 78.09 -13.26 -5.41
N ASP A 868 77.73 -13.79 -4.28
CA ASP A 868 78.59 -14.25 -3.19
C ASP A 868 78.23 -15.66 -2.71
N LEU A 869 77.96 -16.56 -3.63
CA LEU A 869 77.54 -17.94 -3.33
C LEU A 869 78.69 -18.62 -2.58
N GLU A 870 78.40 -19.02 -1.35
CA GLU A 870 79.27 -19.81 -0.50
C GLU A 870 78.53 -21.10 -0.09
N MET A 871 79.23 -22.23 -0.34
CA MET A 871 78.76 -23.54 0.04
C MET A 871 79.83 -24.28 0.76
N GLY A 872 79.55 -25.09 1.70
CA GLY A 872 80.51 -25.85 2.42
C GLY A 872 80.07 -26.90 3.38
N GLY A 873 80.98 -27.62 3.98
CA GLY A 873 80.76 -28.68 4.95
C GLY A 873 82.02 -28.85 5.76
N ASP A 874 82.11 -30.00 6.42
CA ASP A 874 83.23 -30.28 7.33
C ASP A 874 84.58 -30.40 6.64
N ALA A 875 84.66 -30.66 5.32
CA ALA A 875 85.85 -30.95 4.59
C ALA A 875 86.10 -30.10 3.34
N MET A 876 85.21 -29.20 2.96
CA MET A 876 85.37 -28.34 1.80
C MET A 876 84.59 -27.04 1.89
N ARG A 877 85.08 -26.03 1.14
CA ARG A 877 84.29 -24.78 0.92
C ARG A 877 84.33 -24.48 -0.59
N ILE A 878 83.16 -23.98 -1.09
CA ILE A 878 83.00 -23.50 -2.47
C ILE A 878 82.59 -22.04 -2.37
N LYS A 879 83.31 -21.16 -3.15
CA LYS A 879 82.92 -19.76 -3.27
C LYS A 879 82.76 -19.43 -4.75
N GLY A 880 81.82 -18.57 -5.06
CA GLY A 880 81.63 -18.19 -6.44
C GLY A 880 80.50 -17.23 -6.63
N ALA A 881 80.07 -17.08 -7.83
CA ALA A 881 78.87 -16.37 -8.23
C ALA A 881 78.15 -17.21 -9.30
N ALA A 882 76.79 -17.05 -9.31
CA ALA A 882 75.92 -17.70 -10.29
C ALA A 882 74.86 -16.70 -10.72
N SER A 883 74.40 -16.80 -11.93
CA SER A 883 73.25 -16.09 -12.45
C SER A 883 72.37 -17.05 -13.22
N TYR A 884 71.08 -16.80 -13.14
CA TYR A 884 70.09 -17.52 -13.90
C TYR A 884 69.10 -16.53 -14.55
N ASP A 885 69.12 -16.53 -15.89
CA ASP A 885 68.21 -15.79 -16.71
C ASP A 885 66.94 -16.68 -16.90
N PHE A 886 65.86 -16.35 -16.15
CA PHE A 886 64.65 -17.14 -16.22
C PHE A 886 63.77 -16.78 -17.44
N VAL A 887 64.07 -15.69 -18.15
CA VAL A 887 63.41 -15.33 -19.40
C VAL A 887 63.95 -16.17 -20.56
N ASN A 888 65.27 -16.34 -20.58
CA ASN A 888 66.00 -17.08 -21.62
C ASN A 888 66.33 -18.51 -21.25
N ASP A 889 66.08 -18.91 -20.01
CA ASP A 889 66.42 -20.23 -19.39
C ASP A 889 67.93 -20.51 -19.46
N ASP A 890 68.80 -19.50 -19.28
CA ASP A 890 70.25 -19.60 -19.34
C ASP A 890 70.82 -19.51 -17.96
N ILE A 891 71.83 -20.35 -17.63
CA ILE A 891 72.62 -20.32 -16.42
C ILE A 891 74.05 -19.97 -16.73
N ASP A 892 74.63 -19.10 -15.90
CA ASP A 892 76.04 -18.81 -15.86
C ASP A 892 76.52 -18.86 -14.42
N ALA A 893 77.51 -19.70 -14.15
CA ALA A 893 78.10 -19.81 -12.83
C ALA A 893 79.60 -20.04 -12.86
N ALA A 894 80.29 -19.32 -12.01
CA ALA A 894 81.69 -19.51 -11.85
C ALA A 894 82.07 -19.67 -10.39
N MET A 895 82.62 -20.82 -10.04
CA MET A 895 82.89 -21.19 -8.64
C MET A 895 84.31 -21.66 -8.43
N VAL A 896 84.87 -21.44 -7.23
CA VAL A 896 86.14 -21.90 -6.82
C VAL A 896 85.94 -22.83 -5.63
N MET A 897 86.37 -24.03 -5.72
CA MET A 897 86.41 -25.02 -4.67
C MET A 897 87.70 -25.09 -3.91
N TYR A 898 87.59 -25.02 -2.61
CA TYR A 898 88.68 -25.12 -1.67
C TYR A 898 88.57 -26.45 -0.90
N PRO A 899 89.20 -27.52 -1.35
CA PRO A 899 89.20 -28.78 -0.70
C PRO A 899 89.95 -28.71 0.65
N PHE A 900 89.46 -29.34 1.69
CA PHE A 900 89.97 -29.34 3.06
C PHE A 900 89.98 -28.03 3.84
N ASP A 901 89.23 -27.02 3.33
CA ASP A 901 89.05 -25.75 4.11
C ASP A 901 87.78 -25.87 4.95
N GLY A 902 87.82 -26.29 6.17
CA GLY A 902 86.73 -26.49 7.07
C GLY A 902 86.99 -27.51 8.17
N ALA A 903 88.04 -28.28 8.06
CA ALA A 903 88.35 -29.31 9.03
C ALA A 903 88.74 -28.73 10.39
N LYS A 904 87.77 -28.58 11.29
CA LYS A 904 87.93 -28.39 12.70
C LYS A 904 88.18 -29.73 13.31
N GLY A 905 89.49 -30.15 13.43
CA GLY A 905 89.70 -31.35 14.18
C GLY A 905 91.09 -31.87 14.06
N MET A 906 91.81 -31.89 15.16
CA MET A 906 93.17 -32.29 15.46
C MET A 906 93.60 -33.68 14.97
N ILE A 907 92.96 -34.35 14.08
CA ILE A 907 93.32 -35.73 13.65
C ILE A 907 93.91 -35.73 12.23
N MET A 908 93.81 -34.66 11.48
CA MET A 908 94.34 -34.61 10.11
C MET A 908 95.78 -34.04 10.00
N THR A 909 96.37 -33.56 11.05
CA THR A 909 97.77 -33.06 11.00
C THR A 909 98.77 -34.16 10.68
N GLY A 910 98.42 -35.40 10.81
CA GLY A 910 99.33 -36.50 10.42
C GLY A 910 99.20 -36.92 8.97
N ILE A 911 98.05 -36.70 8.33
CA ILE A 911 97.87 -37.05 6.93
C ILE A 911 98.21 -35.85 6.00
N ALA A 912 98.01 -34.64 6.46
CA ALA A 912 98.35 -33.44 5.70
C ALA A 912 99.82 -33.31 5.39
N THR A 913 100.77 -33.88 6.19
CA THR A 913 102.23 -33.92 5.94
C THR A 913 102.67 -34.93 4.87
N LEU A 914 101.86 -35.92 4.56
CA LEU A 914 102.11 -36.92 3.52
C LEU A 914 101.45 -36.62 2.13
N VAL A 915 100.53 -35.74 2.09
CA VAL A 915 99.82 -35.33 0.84
C VAL A 915 100.14 -33.87 0.44
N SER A 916 101.31 -33.44 0.71
CA SER A 916 101.82 -32.04 0.52
C SER A 916 102.06 -31.61 -0.89
N PRO A 917 101.59 -32.15 -2.02
CA PRO A 917 101.55 -31.45 -3.28
C PRO A 917 100.13 -31.14 -3.86
N ILE A 918 99.06 -31.38 -3.12
CA ILE A 918 97.72 -31.18 -3.73
C ILE A 918 96.93 -30.12 -2.91
N SER A 919 97.57 -29.00 -2.64
CA SER A 919 96.80 -27.80 -2.36
C SER A 919 96.54 -27.08 -3.70
N SER A 920 95.46 -27.61 -4.38
CA SER A 920 94.99 -27.01 -5.61
C SER A 920 93.55 -26.57 -5.44
N VAL A 921 93.21 -25.39 -5.97
CA VAL A 921 91.87 -24.85 -6.08
C VAL A 921 91.27 -25.35 -7.41
N ILE A 922 90.00 -25.80 -7.35
CA ILE A 922 89.28 -26.24 -8.56
C ILE A 922 88.33 -25.11 -8.97
N GLN A 923 88.56 -24.57 -10.10
CA GLN A 923 87.59 -23.64 -10.72
C GLN A 923 86.61 -24.42 -11.50
N VAL A 924 85.35 -24.17 -11.31
CA VAL A 924 84.21 -24.76 -12.05
C VAL A 924 83.39 -23.64 -12.68
N THR A 925 83.18 -23.73 -13.97
CA THR A 925 82.31 -22.82 -14.72
C THR A 925 81.14 -23.64 -15.29
N VAL A 926 79.98 -23.10 -15.22
CA VAL A 926 78.74 -23.67 -15.79
C VAL A 926 78.08 -22.61 -16.66
N ASP A 927 77.73 -22.92 -17.88
CA ASP A 927 77.25 -21.98 -18.87
C ASP A 927 76.26 -22.63 -19.82
N GLY A 928 75.20 -21.94 -20.25
CA GLY A 928 74.22 -22.37 -21.21
C GLY A 928 72.81 -22.73 -20.60
N LYS A 929 72.03 -23.48 -21.34
CA LYS A 929 70.62 -23.78 -20.93
C LYS A 929 70.63 -24.65 -19.66
N ILE A 930 69.73 -24.38 -18.69
CA ILE A 930 69.63 -25.16 -17.47
C ILE A 930 69.34 -26.65 -17.75
N SER A 931 68.67 -26.94 -18.83
CA SER A 931 68.36 -28.30 -19.30
C SER A 931 69.54 -29.03 -19.89
N ASP A 932 70.52 -28.33 -20.45
CA ASP A 932 71.73 -28.90 -21.07
C ASP A 932 72.96 -27.95 -20.92
N PRO A 933 73.41 -27.78 -19.66
CA PRO A 933 74.50 -26.84 -19.38
C PRO A 933 75.89 -27.39 -19.77
N SER A 934 76.76 -26.52 -20.23
CA SER A 934 78.20 -26.76 -20.49
C SER A 934 78.93 -26.59 -19.17
N VAL A 935 79.81 -27.55 -18.88
CA VAL A 935 80.62 -27.49 -17.64
C VAL A 935 82.11 -27.47 -17.97
N GLY A 936 82.81 -26.43 -17.54
CA GLY A 936 84.26 -26.23 -17.66
C GLY A 936 84.90 -26.48 -16.28
N MET A 937 86.10 -27.11 -16.27
CA MET A 937 86.86 -27.27 -15.07
C MET A 937 88.34 -27.02 -15.28
N GLN A 938 88.92 -26.31 -14.36
CA GLN A 938 90.40 -26.07 -14.34
C GLN A 938 90.97 -26.26 -12.92
N VAL A 939 92.01 -26.99 -12.81
CA VAL A 939 92.74 -27.20 -11.59
C VAL A 939 93.95 -26.27 -11.55
N LYS A 940 94.05 -25.39 -10.52
CA LYS A 940 95.16 -24.40 -10.34
C LYS A 940 95.91 -24.67 -9.03
N PRO A 941 97.37 -24.72 -9.04
CA PRO A 941 98.08 -24.89 -7.84
C PRO A 941 97.98 -23.72 -6.86
N LEU A 942 97.94 -23.96 -5.56
CA LEU A 942 97.63 -22.99 -4.49
C LEU A 942 98.75 -21.86 -4.38
N ASN A 943 99.96 -22.05 -4.92
CA ASN A 943 101.02 -21.02 -4.87
C ASN A 943 100.79 -19.77 -5.69
N LEU A 944 99.65 -19.72 -6.41
CA LEU A 944 99.13 -18.57 -7.16
C LEU A 944 97.99 -17.81 -6.41
N ILE A 945 97.75 -18.13 -5.14
CA ILE A 945 96.54 -17.73 -4.44
C ILE A 945 96.53 -16.32 -3.86
N GLN A 946 97.59 -15.55 -3.99
CA GLN A 946 97.43 -14.11 -3.76
C GLN A 946 96.53 -13.49 -4.83
N SER A 947 96.03 -14.32 -5.77
CA SER A 947 95.06 -13.90 -6.79
C SER A 947 93.69 -14.52 -6.72
N GLY A 948 93.43 -15.38 -5.71
CA GLY A 948 92.09 -16.02 -5.54
C GLY A 948 91.01 -14.98 -5.29
N ASP A 949 91.30 -13.96 -4.45
CA ASP A 949 90.37 -12.83 -4.29
C ASP A 949 90.31 -12.01 -5.54
N LYS A 950 91.38 -11.87 -6.35
CA LYS A 950 91.34 -11.22 -7.66
C LYS A 950 90.61 -12.05 -8.75
N ILE A 951 90.58 -13.35 -8.66
CA ILE A 951 89.84 -14.23 -9.57
C ILE A 951 88.37 -14.10 -9.28
N LEU A 952 87.99 -14.06 -7.99
CA LEU A 952 86.61 -13.82 -7.55
C LEU A 952 86.15 -12.38 -7.90
N GLU A 953 87.03 -11.42 -7.82
CA GLU A 953 86.77 -10.02 -8.15
C GLU A 953 86.57 -9.89 -9.68
N ASN A 954 87.41 -10.54 -10.50
CA ASN A 954 87.28 -10.59 -11.94
C ASN A 954 86.06 -11.38 -12.37
N ILE A 955 85.70 -12.41 -11.62
CA ILE A 955 84.46 -13.17 -11.86
C ILE A 955 83.24 -12.27 -11.53
N ARG A 956 83.26 -11.53 -10.42
CA ARG A 956 82.23 -10.54 -10.08
C ARG A 956 82.09 -9.39 -11.08
N GLU A 957 83.22 -8.96 -11.70
CA GLU A 957 83.24 -7.93 -12.73
C GLU A 957 82.83 -8.45 -14.11
N SER A 958 82.84 -9.77 -14.36
CA SER A 958 82.48 -10.39 -15.64
C SER A 958 81.06 -10.94 -15.66
N LEU A 959 80.44 -11.13 -14.49
CA LEU A 959 79.04 -11.41 -14.29
C LEU A 959 78.22 -10.12 -14.09
#